data_6d9d3a42663c2e215d0e18bdfd185417
#
_entry.id   6d9d3a42663c2e215d0e18bdfd185417
#
_cell.length_a   1.000
_cell.length_b   1.000
_cell.length_c   1.000
_cell.angle_alpha   90.00
_cell.angle_beta   90.00
_cell.angle_gamma   90.00
#
_symmetry.space_group_name_H-M   'P 1'
#
loop_
_entity.id
_entity.type
_entity.pdbx_description
1 polymer ?
#
loop_
_entity_poly.entity_id
_entity_poly.type
_entity_poly.pdbx_seq_one_letter_code
_entity_poly.pdbx_strand_id
1 'polypeptide(L)'
;MSNKMFRTKRIVALALAGMMCFQMTGCGKSDSKKKKEKIDQYSVVSQGEINHTLSAIRVEDGELYGSYYDFDTSADGPGAEGSNTGLIRYNLETKETKEVKVDEDVYMNTVLKDNDGNYIAKGSVSVDTDSEDNDNDGKSDTYSYYDVTYKYDKDFNLIDKVKGDVVTVNTNDAGVEDSSVAQEYTDDGDLVELCISAEKSEYYLKITDKEGNEKGKIESDGDQSFEALLKLPDGEMLVSTWGEDKDAFYKIDLENLKVGEKVFDMPGYDANQYSEGKDNTLICAAEGYVYRINYKDNKATKIIKLLDSDINPDSVQAVYELSDGTIGCIVSEDSDTTGIYTFEKQDSNKSGKTEIKLGVLYLDSELQERVIKFNKTNDKYRIVTVEYYDDEEEDYSNVISRFNSDIASGNCPDIIDFSSMEGYLERYDEKGLLEDLTPYFNKEEDIKLEKLVQSVVNTYKINGKLYVLPQCFTLSGWFGATDTVGKDIHWTLDDFINLTKSLPDGVEMIKDLTSDSLLSMCTTQLDRYINWETGDCRFNSDEFVKLLEFSGNYKSSDEFYKNYDDSEYVDESTLIRQNKLILQNAFLTDVDDYMVAKAIFGKDISFKGAPVDDGNGVIVSGSGSLLAISSKSKNKDVAWEFIKQFYIPEDSEERNFSSYAFGFPIIQSELDKQLEDAKTPDTYTDENGNEQVSENVWTIGDVEVKVGVASDDDIKAIKDIINSIDGRNTYDIKIGEMITEEAEAFFKGQKTAKEVADIIQSRISMYVKENK
;
A
#
# COMPACT_ATOMS: atom_id res chain seq x y z
N MET A 1 -48.21 12.77 29.11
CA MET A 1 -47.10 11.82 29.03
C MET A 1 -45.72 12.47 28.86
N SER A 2 -45.61 13.81 28.75
CA SER A 2 -44.36 14.53 28.48
C SER A 2 -43.46 14.81 29.70
N ASN A 3 -43.97 14.82 30.92
CA ASN A 3 -43.20 15.22 32.11
C ASN A 3 -42.47 14.08 32.85
N LYS A 4 -42.68 12.82 32.48
CA LYS A 4 -41.93 11.69 33.06
C LYS A 4 -40.61 11.41 32.32
N MET A 5 -40.54 11.74 31.05
CA MET A 5 -39.33 11.50 30.23
C MET A 5 -38.19 12.48 30.51
N PHE A 6 -38.52 13.73 30.92
CA PHE A 6 -37.53 14.74 31.28
C PHE A 6 -36.86 14.52 32.64
N ARG A 7 -37.56 13.88 33.59
CA ARG A 7 -36.97 13.56 34.91
C ARG A 7 -36.02 12.34 34.84
N THR A 8 -36.29 11.40 33.97
CA THR A 8 -35.41 10.20 33.80
C THR A 8 -34.08 10.55 33.12
N LYS A 9 -34.07 11.46 32.15
CA LYS A 9 -32.82 11.90 31.49
C LYS A 9 -31.93 12.75 32.42
N ARG A 10 -32.47 13.53 33.36
CA ARG A 10 -31.67 14.25 34.34
C ARG A 10 -31.06 13.35 35.44
N ILE A 11 -31.71 12.27 35.77
CA ILE A 11 -31.20 11.30 36.75
C ILE A 11 -30.09 10.43 36.11
N VAL A 12 -30.19 10.10 34.83
CA VAL A 12 -29.15 9.37 34.09
C VAL A 12 -27.91 10.27 33.86
N ALA A 13 -28.10 11.56 33.55
CA ALA A 13 -26.96 12.50 33.40
C ALA A 13 -26.23 12.78 34.72
N LEU A 14 -26.95 12.83 35.86
CA LEU A 14 -26.34 12.97 37.19
C LEU A 14 -25.71 11.66 37.71
N ALA A 15 -26.19 10.50 37.28
CA ALA A 15 -25.57 9.21 37.57
C ALA A 15 -24.27 9.00 36.75
N LEU A 16 -24.21 9.46 35.49
CA LEU A 16 -23.01 9.43 34.66
C LEU A 16 -21.95 10.43 35.14
N ALA A 17 -22.33 11.63 35.56
CA ALA A 17 -21.39 12.59 36.17
C ALA A 17 -20.89 12.12 37.55
N GLY A 18 -21.68 11.38 38.32
CA GLY A 18 -21.27 10.77 39.60
C GLY A 18 -20.36 9.55 39.43
N MET A 19 -20.42 8.84 38.31
CA MET A 19 -19.50 7.73 37.98
C MET A 19 -18.15 8.20 37.48
N MET A 20 -18.09 9.35 36.79
CA MET A 20 -16.80 9.92 36.36
C MET A 20 -15.95 10.50 37.49
N CYS A 21 -16.55 10.90 38.63
CA CYS A 21 -15.81 11.39 39.79
C CYS A 21 -15.29 10.29 40.75
N PHE A 22 -15.66 9.03 40.55
CA PHE A 22 -15.22 7.91 41.39
C PHE A 22 -14.17 6.98 40.74
N GLN A 23 -13.72 7.28 39.53
CA GLN A 23 -12.67 6.50 38.84
C GLN A 23 -11.26 7.04 38.97
N MET A 24 -11.02 8.11 39.75
CA MET A 24 -9.65 8.64 39.99
C MET A 24 -8.97 8.10 41.24
N THR A 25 -9.52 7.15 41.96
CA THR A 25 -8.82 6.47 43.06
C THR A 25 -9.12 4.99 43.07
N GLY A 26 -8.53 4.26 42.16
CA GLY A 26 -8.61 2.81 42.16
C GLY A 26 -7.62 2.23 41.17
N CYS A 27 -6.45 1.82 41.61
CA CYS A 27 -5.71 0.75 40.95
C CYS A 27 -6.62 -0.48 40.81
N GLY A 28 -7.46 -0.51 39.80
CA GLY A 28 -8.25 -1.66 39.41
C GLY A 28 -7.55 -2.31 38.22
N LYS A 29 -6.97 -3.50 38.44
CA LYS A 29 -6.52 -4.38 37.38
C LYS A 29 -7.62 -4.51 36.32
N SER A 30 -7.41 -3.98 35.13
CA SER A 30 -8.11 -4.43 33.96
C SER A 30 -7.48 -5.78 33.57
N ASP A 31 -8.13 -6.86 33.98
CA ASP A 31 -7.85 -8.20 33.45
C ASP A 31 -8.41 -8.28 32.01
N SER A 32 -7.64 -7.82 31.06
CA SER A 32 -7.67 -8.28 29.68
C SER A 32 -6.28 -8.10 29.05
N LYS A 33 -5.26 -8.63 29.73
CA LYS A 33 -4.07 -9.06 29.02
C LYS A 33 -4.46 -10.35 28.32
N LYS A 34 -4.97 -10.31 27.09
CA LYS A 34 -4.71 -11.41 26.14
C LYS A 34 -3.20 -11.58 26.21
N LYS A 35 -2.70 -12.69 26.77
CA LYS A 35 -1.29 -13.03 26.67
C LYS A 35 -1.01 -13.09 25.18
N LYS A 36 -0.18 -12.18 24.64
CA LYS A 36 0.42 -12.39 23.31
C LYS A 36 0.99 -13.79 23.34
N GLU A 37 0.50 -14.68 22.49
CA GLU A 37 1.07 -16.03 22.34
C GLU A 37 2.54 -15.85 22.01
N LYS A 38 3.39 -16.44 22.80
CA LYS A 38 4.84 -16.36 22.58
C LYS A 38 5.14 -17.27 21.40
N ILE A 39 5.37 -16.69 20.24
CA ILE A 39 5.84 -17.42 19.06
C ILE A 39 7.30 -17.78 19.30
N ASP A 40 7.66 -19.03 19.01
CA ASP A 40 9.04 -19.50 19.10
C ASP A 40 9.88 -18.85 17.99
N GLN A 41 11.17 -18.65 18.26
CA GLN A 41 12.10 -18.14 17.24
C GLN A 41 12.61 -19.28 16.38
N TYR A 42 12.74 -19.02 15.09
CA TYR A 42 13.26 -19.94 14.09
C TYR A 42 14.39 -19.28 13.29
N SER A 43 15.29 -20.08 12.76
CA SER A 43 16.22 -19.71 11.69
C SER A 43 15.90 -20.53 10.45
N VAL A 44 16.26 -20.02 9.28
CA VAL A 44 16.10 -20.76 8.04
C VAL A 44 17.37 -21.49 7.66
N VAL A 45 17.18 -22.64 7.02
CA VAL A 45 18.25 -23.43 6.42
C VAL A 45 17.88 -23.67 4.96
N SER A 46 18.75 -23.24 4.04
CA SER A 46 18.56 -23.51 2.62
C SER A 46 18.58 -25.01 2.35
N GLN A 47 17.61 -25.50 1.62
CA GLN A 47 17.50 -26.89 1.19
C GLN A 47 17.88 -27.07 -0.28
N GLY A 48 17.86 -26.00 -1.06
CA GLY A 48 18.20 -25.95 -2.47
C GLY A 48 17.73 -24.66 -3.12
N GLU A 49 18.10 -24.49 -4.37
CA GLU A 49 17.69 -23.40 -5.25
C GLU A 49 17.23 -24.00 -6.58
N ILE A 50 16.24 -23.37 -7.19
CA ILE A 50 15.77 -23.64 -8.54
C ILE A 50 16.11 -22.39 -9.35
N ASN A 51 16.87 -22.55 -10.46
CA ASN A 51 17.33 -21.44 -11.31
C ASN A 51 16.22 -20.98 -12.27
N HIS A 52 15.04 -20.81 -11.75
CA HIS A 52 13.86 -20.32 -12.47
C HIS A 52 12.96 -19.58 -11.48
N THR A 53 12.25 -18.58 -11.96
CA THR A 53 11.08 -18.05 -11.26
C THR A 53 9.89 -18.93 -11.56
N LEU A 54 9.29 -19.44 -10.49
CA LEU A 54 8.17 -20.38 -10.61
C LEU A 54 6.83 -19.62 -10.63
N SER A 55 5.90 -20.17 -11.42
CA SER A 55 4.50 -19.76 -11.44
C SER A 55 3.58 -20.98 -11.38
N ALA A 56 2.29 -20.76 -11.13
CA ALA A 56 1.28 -21.81 -10.99
C ALA A 56 1.75 -22.98 -10.07
N ILE A 57 2.46 -22.63 -8.99
CA ILE A 57 3.08 -23.63 -8.09
C ILE A 57 2.04 -24.31 -7.22
N ARG A 58 2.33 -25.55 -6.87
CA ARG A 58 1.61 -26.34 -5.88
C ARG A 58 2.55 -27.19 -5.04
N VAL A 59 2.16 -27.42 -3.81
CA VAL A 59 2.86 -28.32 -2.91
C VAL A 59 1.89 -29.40 -2.40
N GLU A 60 2.11 -30.64 -2.85
CA GLU A 60 1.27 -31.78 -2.52
C GLU A 60 2.16 -33.03 -2.30
N ASP A 61 1.84 -33.86 -1.32
CA ASP A 61 2.53 -35.12 -1.04
C ASP A 61 4.07 -35.00 -0.92
N GLY A 62 4.56 -33.88 -0.35
CA GLY A 62 6.01 -33.62 -0.23
C GLY A 62 6.71 -33.28 -1.55
N GLU A 63 5.97 -32.94 -2.56
CA GLU A 63 6.48 -32.50 -3.87
C GLU A 63 6.01 -31.08 -4.19
N LEU A 64 6.97 -30.20 -4.55
CA LEU A 64 6.71 -28.92 -5.21
C LEU A 64 6.64 -29.18 -6.71
N TYR A 65 5.63 -28.67 -7.38
CA TYR A 65 5.54 -28.66 -8.83
C TYR A 65 4.88 -27.36 -9.33
N GLY A 66 5.18 -27.00 -10.58
CA GLY A 66 4.66 -25.78 -11.18
C GLY A 66 5.22 -25.57 -12.58
N SER A 67 4.98 -24.38 -13.09
CA SER A 67 5.58 -23.90 -14.33
C SER A 67 6.67 -22.89 -14.05
N TYR A 68 7.55 -22.69 -15.02
CA TYR A 68 8.53 -21.62 -15.03
C TYR A 68 8.48 -20.87 -16.37
N TYR A 69 8.83 -19.58 -16.31
CA TYR A 69 8.95 -18.74 -17.48
C TYR A 69 10.15 -17.80 -17.26
N ASP A 70 11.23 -18.02 -18.01
CA ASP A 70 12.43 -17.19 -17.92
C ASP A 70 12.39 -16.16 -19.05
N PHE A 71 12.46 -14.89 -18.70
CA PHE A 71 12.59 -13.81 -19.67
C PHE A 71 14.02 -13.72 -20.18
N ASP A 72 14.22 -13.71 -21.50
CA ASP A 72 15.50 -13.30 -22.07
C ASP A 72 15.58 -11.76 -22.06
N THR A 73 16.20 -11.20 -21.01
CA THR A 73 16.42 -9.75 -20.87
C THR A 73 17.34 -9.16 -21.93
N SER A 74 17.96 -10.00 -22.80
CA SER A 74 18.80 -9.56 -23.91
C SER A 74 18.03 -9.28 -25.19
N ALA A 75 16.73 -9.60 -25.23
CA ALA A 75 15.88 -9.41 -26.37
C ALA A 75 14.88 -8.28 -26.13
N ASP A 76 14.78 -7.35 -27.08
CA ASP A 76 13.91 -6.17 -27.00
C ASP A 76 12.44 -6.54 -27.16
N GLY A 77 11.69 -6.55 -26.04
CA GLY A 77 10.23 -6.58 -26.00
C GLY A 77 9.58 -7.93 -25.62
N PRO A 78 8.33 -7.92 -25.15
CA PRO A 78 7.57 -9.12 -24.84
C PRO A 78 7.28 -9.92 -26.12
N GLY A 79 7.70 -11.19 -26.17
CA GLY A 79 7.59 -12.06 -27.33
C GLY A 79 8.90 -12.24 -28.10
N ALA A 80 10.03 -11.79 -27.58
CA ALA A 80 11.34 -12.00 -28.17
C ALA A 80 11.68 -13.49 -28.27
N GLU A 81 12.23 -13.92 -29.41
CA GLU A 81 12.69 -15.29 -29.62
C GLU A 81 13.75 -15.64 -28.58
N GLY A 82 13.39 -16.43 -27.55
CA GLY A 82 14.35 -16.91 -26.54
C GLY A 82 13.76 -17.20 -25.17
N SER A 83 12.47 -16.92 -24.91
CA SER A 83 11.86 -17.30 -23.65
C SER A 83 11.95 -18.81 -23.39
N ASN A 84 12.26 -19.17 -22.15
CA ASN A 84 12.40 -20.55 -21.72
C ASN A 84 11.25 -20.90 -20.81
N THR A 85 10.29 -21.68 -21.33
CA THR A 85 9.08 -22.09 -20.62
C THR A 85 9.06 -23.59 -20.39
N GLY A 86 8.58 -24.01 -19.24
CA GLY A 86 8.45 -25.43 -18.97
C GLY A 86 7.73 -25.76 -17.68
N LEU A 87 7.77 -27.04 -17.34
CA LEU A 87 7.29 -27.57 -16.06
C LEU A 87 8.45 -28.07 -15.24
N ILE A 88 8.33 -27.93 -13.94
CA ILE A 88 9.27 -28.42 -12.97
C ILE A 88 8.57 -29.16 -11.85
N ARG A 89 9.24 -30.16 -11.29
CA ARG A 89 8.92 -30.73 -9.99
C ARG A 89 10.17 -30.87 -9.15
N TYR A 90 10.04 -30.66 -7.86
CA TYR A 90 11.08 -30.80 -6.87
C TYR A 90 10.56 -31.62 -5.69
N ASN A 91 11.22 -32.73 -5.40
CA ASN A 91 10.88 -33.53 -4.22
C ASN A 91 11.51 -32.90 -2.98
N LEU A 92 10.69 -32.43 -2.06
CA LEU A 92 11.10 -31.66 -0.87
C LEU A 92 11.89 -32.51 0.15
N GLU A 93 11.74 -33.85 0.14
CA GLU A 93 12.48 -34.74 1.03
C GLU A 93 13.81 -35.23 0.39
N THR A 94 13.78 -35.68 -0.88
CA THR A 94 14.96 -36.22 -1.57
C THR A 94 15.79 -35.15 -2.28
N LYS A 95 15.24 -33.97 -2.52
CA LYS A 95 15.84 -32.85 -3.26
C LYS A 95 16.08 -33.18 -4.75
N GLU A 96 15.36 -34.14 -5.28
CA GLU A 96 15.44 -34.50 -6.69
C GLU A 96 14.60 -33.53 -7.52
N THR A 97 15.23 -32.90 -8.51
CA THR A 97 14.58 -31.99 -9.46
C THR A 97 14.37 -32.69 -10.79
N LYS A 98 13.24 -32.47 -11.41
CA LYS A 98 12.95 -32.87 -12.78
C LYS A 98 12.23 -31.77 -13.53
N GLU A 99 12.69 -31.49 -14.74
CA GLU A 99 12.20 -30.42 -15.58
C GLU A 99 11.84 -30.96 -16.97
N VAL A 100 10.89 -30.32 -17.61
CA VAL A 100 10.58 -30.52 -19.01
C VAL A 100 10.34 -29.18 -19.68
N LYS A 101 11.15 -28.88 -20.70
CA LYS A 101 10.98 -27.67 -21.52
C LYS A 101 9.83 -27.87 -22.48
N VAL A 102 9.04 -26.83 -22.70
CA VAL A 102 7.99 -26.75 -23.72
C VAL A 102 8.54 -26.01 -24.94
N ASP A 103 8.28 -26.51 -26.13
CA ASP A 103 8.84 -25.95 -27.37
C ASP A 103 8.10 -24.70 -27.90
N GLU A 104 7.09 -24.24 -27.19
CA GLU A 104 6.30 -23.04 -27.53
C GLU A 104 6.46 -22.00 -26.43
N ASP A 105 6.36 -20.75 -26.80
CA ASP A 105 6.29 -19.64 -25.86
C ASP A 105 4.89 -19.58 -25.25
N VAL A 106 4.72 -20.30 -24.13
CA VAL A 106 3.44 -20.50 -23.45
C VAL A 106 3.50 -19.86 -22.07
N TYR A 107 2.65 -18.90 -21.80
CA TYR A 107 2.41 -18.49 -20.44
C TYR A 107 1.45 -19.46 -19.75
N MET A 108 1.99 -20.31 -18.87
CA MET A 108 1.21 -21.32 -18.13
C MET A 108 0.66 -20.72 -16.84
N ASN A 109 -0.64 -20.62 -16.73
CA ASN A 109 -1.34 -20.07 -15.57
C ASN A 109 -1.87 -21.13 -14.62
N THR A 110 -1.86 -22.39 -15.00
CA THR A 110 -2.40 -23.51 -14.20
C THR A 110 -1.58 -24.78 -14.38
N VAL A 111 -1.17 -25.38 -13.27
CA VAL A 111 -0.59 -26.72 -13.25
C VAL A 111 -1.28 -27.54 -12.14
N LEU A 112 -1.90 -28.67 -12.51
CA LEU A 112 -2.67 -29.54 -11.61
C LEU A 112 -2.22 -30.99 -11.74
N LYS A 113 -2.50 -31.80 -10.74
CA LYS A 113 -2.50 -33.28 -10.88
C LYS A 113 -3.93 -33.80 -11.04
N ASP A 114 -4.15 -34.69 -12.05
CA ASP A 114 -5.39 -35.44 -12.13
C ASP A 114 -5.37 -36.62 -11.13
N ASN A 115 -6.52 -37.31 -10.99
CA ASN A 115 -6.64 -38.44 -10.03
C ASN A 115 -5.77 -39.64 -10.36
N ASP A 116 -5.18 -39.72 -11.56
CA ASP A 116 -4.22 -40.75 -11.97
C ASP A 116 -2.77 -40.33 -11.69
N GLY A 117 -2.57 -39.10 -11.16
CA GLY A 117 -1.27 -38.53 -10.85
C GLY A 117 -0.54 -37.95 -12.08
N ASN A 118 -1.25 -37.67 -13.16
CA ASN A 118 -0.68 -36.98 -14.33
C ASN A 118 -0.73 -35.46 -14.11
N TYR A 119 0.25 -34.74 -14.66
CA TYR A 119 0.29 -33.29 -14.62
C TYR A 119 -0.50 -32.73 -15.82
N ILE A 120 -1.43 -31.84 -15.51
CA ILE A 120 -2.22 -31.07 -16.49
C ILE A 120 -1.74 -29.63 -16.40
N ALA A 121 -1.11 -29.12 -17.47
CA ALA A 121 -0.69 -27.72 -17.56
C ALA A 121 -1.52 -27.01 -18.62
N LYS A 122 -2.09 -25.86 -18.24
CA LYS A 122 -2.88 -25.02 -19.14
C LYS A 122 -2.25 -23.64 -19.23
N GLY A 123 -2.31 -23.07 -20.40
CA GLY A 123 -1.80 -21.73 -20.67
C GLY A 123 -2.25 -21.24 -22.04
N SER A 124 -1.78 -20.04 -22.40
CA SER A 124 -2.12 -19.38 -23.65
C SER A 124 -0.85 -19.05 -24.43
N VAL A 125 -0.94 -19.14 -25.74
CA VAL A 125 0.13 -18.80 -26.68
C VAL A 125 -0.33 -17.59 -27.48
N SER A 126 0.44 -16.50 -27.43
CA SER A 126 0.23 -15.35 -28.31
C SER A 126 0.56 -15.72 -29.75
N VAL A 127 -0.22 -15.23 -30.69
CA VAL A 127 -0.04 -15.48 -32.12
C VAL A 127 0.18 -14.15 -32.81
N ASP A 128 1.32 -14.03 -33.50
CA ASP A 128 1.53 -12.90 -34.41
C ASP A 128 0.54 -12.96 -35.53
N THR A 129 -0.45 -12.10 -35.52
CA THR A 129 -1.33 -11.83 -36.64
C THR A 129 -1.01 -10.43 -37.16
N ASP A 130 -1.26 -10.19 -38.47
CA ASP A 130 -1.19 -8.84 -39.00
C ASP A 130 -2.10 -7.95 -38.14
N SER A 131 -1.48 -7.19 -37.25
CA SER A 131 -2.16 -6.33 -36.33
C SER A 131 -2.86 -5.20 -37.04
N GLU A 132 -4.17 -5.10 -36.90
CA GLU A 132 -4.95 -3.99 -37.46
C GLU A 132 -4.86 -2.81 -36.48
N ASP A 133 -4.23 -1.74 -36.93
CA ASP A 133 -4.27 -0.41 -36.29
C ASP A 133 -5.40 0.36 -36.99
N ASN A 134 -6.59 0.31 -36.42
CA ASN A 134 -7.80 0.88 -37.01
C ASN A 134 -7.94 2.38 -36.79
N ASP A 135 -7.29 2.92 -35.75
CA ASP A 135 -7.33 4.35 -35.39
C ASP A 135 -6.06 5.12 -35.76
N ASN A 136 -5.02 4.43 -36.28
CA ASN A 136 -3.72 4.95 -36.68
C ASN A 136 -2.93 5.60 -35.51
N ASP A 137 -3.06 5.08 -34.31
CA ASP A 137 -2.29 5.53 -33.14
C ASP A 137 -0.90 4.87 -33.04
N GLY A 138 -0.60 3.93 -33.95
CA GLY A 138 0.64 3.17 -34.01
C GLY A 138 0.69 1.96 -33.08
N LYS A 139 -0.43 1.62 -32.41
CA LYS A 139 -0.60 0.42 -31.60
C LYS A 139 -1.56 -0.53 -32.26
N SER A 140 -1.39 -1.81 -31.99
CA SER A 140 -2.36 -2.81 -32.47
C SER A 140 -3.65 -2.76 -31.67
N ASP A 141 -4.77 -2.59 -32.34
CA ASP A 141 -6.12 -2.67 -31.75
C ASP A 141 -6.57 -4.10 -31.49
N THR A 142 -5.82 -5.08 -31.97
CA THR A 142 -6.17 -6.49 -31.82
C THR A 142 -4.97 -7.32 -31.40
N TYR A 143 -5.19 -8.31 -30.55
CA TYR A 143 -4.23 -9.38 -30.29
C TYR A 143 -4.89 -10.74 -30.49
N SER A 144 -4.11 -11.73 -30.88
CA SER A 144 -4.61 -13.09 -31.11
C SER A 144 -3.88 -14.06 -30.21
N TYR A 145 -4.60 -15.04 -29.70
CA TYR A 145 -4.04 -16.11 -28.87
C TYR A 145 -4.82 -17.41 -29.08
N TYR A 146 -4.27 -18.51 -28.62
CA TYR A 146 -5.00 -19.76 -28.44
C TYR A 146 -4.60 -20.41 -27.13
N ASP A 147 -5.55 -21.08 -26.50
CA ASP A 147 -5.28 -21.86 -25.31
C ASP A 147 -4.68 -23.21 -25.66
N VAL A 148 -3.81 -23.69 -24.78
CA VAL A 148 -3.18 -24.99 -24.91
C VAL A 148 -3.21 -25.73 -23.59
N THR A 149 -3.51 -27.02 -23.66
CA THR A 149 -3.45 -27.94 -22.51
C THR A 149 -2.47 -29.05 -22.82
N TYR A 150 -1.50 -29.22 -21.95
CA TYR A 150 -0.54 -30.32 -21.96
C TYR A 150 -0.91 -31.32 -20.87
N LYS A 151 -0.80 -32.62 -21.20
CA LYS A 151 -0.90 -33.68 -20.22
C LYS A 151 0.41 -34.48 -20.20
N TYR A 152 1.04 -34.56 -19.05
CA TYR A 152 2.26 -35.32 -18.83
C TYR A 152 2.02 -36.42 -17.80
N ASP A 153 2.70 -37.56 -17.98
CA ASP A 153 2.72 -38.59 -16.94
C ASP A 153 3.57 -38.17 -15.73
N LYS A 154 3.54 -39.01 -14.68
CA LYS A 154 4.34 -38.77 -13.45
C LYS A 154 5.85 -38.65 -13.71
N ASP A 155 6.34 -39.08 -14.87
CA ASP A 155 7.73 -39.00 -15.30
C ASP A 155 7.98 -37.85 -16.28
N PHE A 156 7.06 -36.93 -16.43
CA PHE A 156 7.10 -35.81 -17.37
C PHE A 156 7.25 -36.23 -18.84
N ASN A 157 6.74 -37.43 -19.20
CA ASN A 157 6.59 -37.76 -20.60
C ASN A 157 5.25 -37.19 -21.10
N LEU A 158 5.27 -36.50 -22.23
CA LEU A 158 4.05 -35.95 -22.83
C LEU A 158 3.11 -37.08 -23.23
N ILE A 159 1.91 -37.09 -22.67
CA ILE A 159 0.83 -38.02 -23.01
C ILE A 159 -0.05 -37.46 -24.10
N ASP A 160 -0.44 -36.18 -23.94
CA ASP A 160 -1.39 -35.49 -24.84
C ASP A 160 -1.13 -33.99 -24.88
N LYS A 161 -1.51 -33.37 -26.00
CA LYS A 161 -1.50 -31.92 -26.20
C LYS A 161 -2.74 -31.51 -26.94
N VAL A 162 -3.56 -30.69 -26.33
CA VAL A 162 -4.78 -30.15 -26.94
C VAL A 162 -4.57 -28.65 -27.17
N LYS A 163 -4.75 -28.24 -28.43
CA LYS A 163 -4.70 -26.85 -28.87
C LYS A 163 -6.11 -26.35 -29.14
N GLY A 164 -6.47 -25.20 -28.56
CA GLY A 164 -7.71 -24.50 -28.85
C GLY A 164 -7.71 -23.81 -30.23
N ASP A 165 -8.83 -23.22 -30.56
CA ASP A 165 -8.96 -22.36 -31.75
C ASP A 165 -8.25 -21.01 -31.46
N VAL A 166 -7.79 -20.34 -32.54
CA VAL A 166 -7.24 -18.99 -32.42
C VAL A 166 -8.38 -18.01 -32.18
N VAL A 167 -8.27 -17.25 -31.12
CA VAL A 167 -9.18 -16.17 -30.73
C VAL A 167 -8.49 -14.85 -30.99
N THR A 168 -9.16 -13.92 -31.70
CA THR A 168 -8.69 -12.54 -31.89
C THR A 168 -9.57 -11.61 -31.10
N VAL A 169 -8.95 -10.81 -30.23
CA VAL A 169 -9.62 -9.89 -29.31
C VAL A 169 -9.25 -8.47 -29.70
N ASN A 170 -10.22 -7.57 -29.67
CA ASN A 170 -9.96 -6.14 -29.79
C ASN A 170 -9.51 -5.59 -28.43
N THR A 171 -8.39 -4.87 -28.39
CA THR A 171 -7.83 -4.30 -27.15
C THR A 171 -8.76 -3.31 -26.45
N ASN A 172 -9.69 -2.70 -27.23
CA ASN A 172 -10.71 -1.78 -26.72
C ASN A 172 -12.00 -2.48 -26.23
N ASP A 173 -12.15 -3.79 -26.48
CA ASP A 173 -13.30 -4.57 -25.98
C ASP A 173 -12.90 -5.22 -24.64
N ALA A 174 -13.50 -4.78 -23.55
CA ALA A 174 -13.30 -5.40 -22.24
C ALA A 174 -13.78 -6.84 -22.27
N GLY A 175 -12.82 -7.78 -22.21
CA GLY A 175 -13.00 -9.23 -21.98
C GLY A 175 -14.10 -9.91 -22.80
N VAL A 176 -13.70 -10.59 -23.86
CA VAL A 176 -14.66 -11.23 -24.78
C VAL A 176 -15.09 -12.62 -24.31
N GLU A 177 -14.30 -13.28 -23.46
CA GLU A 177 -14.59 -14.63 -22.96
C GLU A 177 -14.36 -14.74 -21.45
N ASP A 178 -15.16 -15.58 -20.80
CA ASP A 178 -15.00 -15.93 -19.39
C ASP A 178 -13.65 -16.60 -19.18
N SER A 179 -12.88 -16.18 -18.18
CA SER A 179 -11.57 -16.75 -17.87
C SER A 179 -11.60 -17.57 -16.59
N SER A 180 -10.83 -18.66 -16.57
CA SER A 180 -10.66 -19.50 -15.39
C SER A 180 -9.45 -19.02 -14.58
N VAL A 181 -9.63 -18.69 -13.30
CA VAL A 181 -8.61 -18.18 -12.41
C VAL A 181 -8.08 -19.23 -11.43
N ALA A 182 -8.87 -20.25 -11.10
CA ALA A 182 -8.46 -21.38 -10.28
C ALA A 182 -9.19 -22.65 -10.66
N GLN A 183 -8.56 -23.80 -10.48
CA GLN A 183 -9.11 -25.10 -10.86
C GLN A 183 -8.71 -26.17 -9.86
N GLU A 184 -9.63 -27.13 -9.59
CA GLU A 184 -9.38 -28.30 -8.76
C GLU A 184 -10.17 -29.52 -9.24
N TYR A 185 -9.55 -30.73 -9.13
CA TYR A 185 -10.27 -31.98 -9.38
C TYR A 185 -10.88 -32.53 -8.09
N THR A 186 -12.15 -32.92 -8.15
CA THR A 186 -12.78 -33.71 -7.07
C THR A 186 -12.23 -35.12 -7.05
N ASP A 187 -12.45 -35.89 -5.97
CA ASP A 187 -12.04 -37.30 -5.89
C ASP A 187 -12.75 -38.21 -6.93
N ASP A 188 -13.94 -37.79 -7.39
CA ASP A 188 -14.69 -38.50 -8.43
C ASP A 188 -14.24 -38.13 -9.86
N GLY A 189 -13.33 -37.17 -10.01
CA GLY A 189 -12.73 -36.74 -11.27
C GLY A 189 -13.47 -35.59 -11.97
N ASP A 190 -14.47 -34.99 -11.35
CA ASP A 190 -15.08 -33.77 -11.86
C ASP A 190 -14.10 -32.59 -11.69
N LEU A 191 -14.09 -31.66 -12.64
CA LEU A 191 -13.32 -30.43 -12.57
C LEU A 191 -14.21 -29.28 -12.05
N VAL A 192 -13.76 -28.63 -10.99
CA VAL A 192 -14.34 -27.39 -10.47
C VAL A 192 -13.44 -26.22 -10.87
N GLU A 193 -14.00 -25.24 -11.53
CA GLU A 193 -13.28 -24.06 -12.01
C GLU A 193 -13.89 -22.81 -11.39
N LEU A 194 -13.04 -21.94 -10.85
CA LEU A 194 -13.42 -20.58 -10.46
C LEU A 194 -13.17 -19.69 -11.68
N CYS A 195 -14.24 -19.11 -12.21
CA CYS A 195 -14.23 -18.30 -13.42
C CYS A 195 -14.66 -16.86 -13.12
N ILE A 196 -14.15 -15.92 -13.91
CA ILE A 196 -14.67 -14.54 -13.97
C ILE A 196 -15.44 -14.36 -15.28
N SER A 197 -16.67 -13.85 -15.19
CA SER A 197 -17.48 -13.52 -16.34
C SER A 197 -17.01 -12.24 -17.01
N ALA A 198 -16.71 -12.31 -18.29
CA ALA A 198 -16.32 -11.15 -19.08
C ALA A 198 -17.46 -10.12 -19.21
N GLU A 199 -18.71 -10.58 -19.29
CA GLU A 199 -19.89 -9.72 -19.44
C GLU A 199 -20.22 -8.94 -18.16
N LYS A 200 -20.11 -9.62 -16.99
CA LYS A 200 -20.58 -9.08 -15.71
C LYS A 200 -19.46 -8.63 -14.78
N SER A 201 -18.20 -9.04 -15.05
CA SER A 201 -17.07 -8.91 -14.15
C SER A 201 -17.32 -9.54 -12.76
N GLU A 202 -18.16 -10.58 -12.72
CA GLU A 202 -18.52 -11.33 -11.51
C GLU A 202 -17.91 -12.72 -11.55
N TYR A 203 -17.55 -13.24 -10.37
CA TYR A 203 -17.01 -14.59 -10.23
C TYR A 203 -18.12 -15.62 -10.14
N TYR A 204 -17.85 -16.82 -10.69
CA TYR A 204 -18.74 -17.96 -10.59
C TYR A 204 -17.95 -19.27 -10.61
N LEU A 205 -18.53 -20.34 -10.09
CA LEU A 205 -17.95 -21.69 -10.19
C LEU A 205 -18.60 -22.42 -11.37
N LYS A 206 -17.77 -23.07 -12.19
CA LYS A 206 -18.19 -23.98 -13.26
C LYS A 206 -17.78 -25.39 -12.90
N ILE A 207 -18.69 -26.32 -13.02
CA ILE A 207 -18.46 -27.75 -12.72
C ILE A 207 -18.58 -28.54 -13.99
N THR A 208 -17.53 -29.30 -14.32
CA THR A 208 -17.44 -30.14 -15.51
C THR A 208 -17.19 -31.59 -15.09
N ASP A 209 -17.94 -32.55 -15.68
CA ASP A 209 -17.73 -33.96 -15.37
C ASP A 209 -16.41 -34.49 -15.99
N LYS A 210 -16.00 -35.69 -15.59
CA LYS A 210 -14.77 -36.33 -16.09
C LYS A 210 -14.80 -36.65 -17.59
N GLU A 211 -15.96 -36.64 -18.24
CA GLU A 211 -16.14 -36.77 -19.70
C GLU A 211 -16.06 -35.40 -20.41
N GLY A 212 -15.94 -34.28 -19.69
CA GLY A 212 -15.85 -32.93 -20.21
C GLY A 212 -17.20 -32.23 -20.44
N ASN A 213 -18.31 -32.77 -19.90
CA ASN A 213 -19.61 -32.12 -20.01
C ASN A 213 -19.87 -31.19 -18.83
N GLU A 214 -20.39 -30.00 -19.08
CA GLU A 214 -20.80 -29.09 -18.02
C GLU A 214 -21.98 -29.66 -17.22
N LYS A 215 -21.78 -29.78 -15.89
CA LYS A 215 -22.82 -30.20 -14.94
C LYS A 215 -23.66 -29.02 -14.47
N GLY A 216 -23.04 -27.83 -14.37
CA GLY A 216 -23.70 -26.60 -14.00
C GLY A 216 -22.75 -25.53 -13.50
N LYS A 217 -23.35 -24.40 -13.09
CA LYS A 217 -22.65 -23.22 -12.55
C LYS A 217 -23.24 -22.84 -11.18
N ILE A 218 -22.41 -22.20 -10.37
CA ILE A 218 -22.80 -21.57 -9.10
C ILE A 218 -22.38 -20.12 -9.20
N GLU A 219 -23.34 -19.20 -9.27
CA GLU A 219 -23.09 -17.77 -9.34
C GLU A 219 -22.74 -17.26 -7.91
N SER A 220 -21.88 -16.23 -7.81
CA SER A 220 -21.72 -15.49 -6.57
C SER A 220 -23.01 -14.73 -6.24
N ASP A 221 -23.27 -14.56 -4.96
CA ASP A 221 -24.37 -13.71 -4.47
C ASP A 221 -23.88 -12.26 -4.44
N GLY A 222 -24.60 -11.30 -5.01
CA GLY A 222 -24.15 -9.93 -5.28
C GLY A 222 -23.50 -9.16 -4.11
N ASP A 223 -23.65 -9.66 -2.87
CA ASP A 223 -22.98 -9.12 -1.67
C ASP A 223 -21.71 -9.91 -1.28
N GLN A 224 -21.41 -11.05 -1.96
CA GLN A 224 -20.26 -11.91 -1.69
C GLN A 224 -19.60 -12.36 -2.98
N SER A 225 -18.39 -11.87 -3.26
CA SER A 225 -17.60 -12.32 -4.40
C SER A 225 -16.77 -13.56 -4.05
N PHE A 226 -16.62 -14.50 -4.99
CA PHE A 226 -15.69 -15.62 -4.84
C PHE A 226 -14.25 -15.16 -5.11
N GLU A 227 -13.28 -15.76 -4.39
CA GLU A 227 -11.89 -15.34 -4.49
C GLU A 227 -10.92 -16.50 -4.69
N ALA A 228 -11.08 -17.61 -3.96
CA ALA A 228 -10.18 -18.75 -4.03
C ALA A 228 -10.93 -20.08 -3.98
N LEU A 229 -10.32 -21.10 -4.58
CA LEU A 229 -10.81 -22.48 -4.57
C LEU A 229 -9.83 -23.35 -3.78
N LEU A 230 -10.33 -24.21 -2.91
CA LEU A 230 -9.52 -25.07 -2.06
C LEU A 230 -10.12 -26.47 -1.96
N LYS A 231 -9.31 -27.50 -2.12
CA LYS A 231 -9.65 -28.89 -1.79
C LYS A 231 -9.03 -29.27 -0.45
N LEU A 232 -9.85 -29.72 0.48
CA LEU A 232 -9.37 -30.21 1.78
C LEU A 232 -8.74 -31.62 1.67
N PRO A 233 -7.88 -32.02 2.63
CA PRO A 233 -7.29 -33.37 2.65
C PRO A 233 -8.30 -34.53 2.69
N ASP A 234 -9.53 -34.27 3.14
CA ASP A 234 -10.62 -35.26 3.14
C ASP A 234 -11.50 -35.22 1.88
N GLY A 235 -11.09 -34.45 0.85
CA GLY A 235 -11.71 -34.39 -0.45
C GLY A 235 -12.86 -33.36 -0.56
N GLU A 236 -13.23 -32.65 0.52
CA GLU A 236 -14.23 -31.60 0.45
C GLU A 236 -13.72 -30.41 -0.37
N MET A 237 -14.58 -29.89 -1.25
CA MET A 237 -14.32 -28.71 -2.07
C MET A 237 -14.86 -27.45 -1.37
N LEU A 238 -14.03 -26.43 -1.27
CA LEU A 238 -14.36 -25.16 -0.65
C LEU A 238 -14.14 -23.99 -1.63
N VAL A 239 -14.91 -22.93 -1.44
CA VAL A 239 -14.68 -21.63 -2.08
C VAL A 239 -14.59 -20.56 -1.00
N SER A 240 -13.63 -19.64 -1.13
CA SER A 240 -13.61 -18.46 -0.28
C SER A 240 -14.54 -17.39 -0.82
N THR A 241 -15.09 -16.59 0.08
CA THR A 241 -15.90 -15.42 -0.26
C THR A 241 -15.36 -14.19 0.45
N TRP A 242 -15.38 -13.06 -0.27
CA TRP A 242 -15.09 -11.74 0.26
C TRP A 242 -16.40 -10.97 0.46
N GLY A 243 -16.58 -10.30 1.61
CA GLY A 243 -17.79 -9.56 1.92
C GLY A 243 -17.67 -8.70 3.18
N GLU A 244 -18.80 -8.17 3.70
CA GLU A 244 -18.82 -7.28 4.89
C GLU A 244 -18.33 -7.97 6.19
N ASP A 245 -18.46 -9.29 6.27
CA ASP A 245 -17.92 -10.11 7.38
C ASP A 245 -16.49 -10.57 7.03
N LYS A 246 -15.81 -11.23 8.00
CA LYS A 246 -14.47 -11.81 7.77
C LYS A 246 -14.47 -12.77 6.60
N ASP A 247 -13.42 -12.70 5.77
CA ASP A 247 -13.19 -13.62 4.68
C ASP A 247 -13.13 -15.07 5.21
N ALA A 248 -13.84 -15.95 4.55
CA ALA A 248 -14.00 -17.32 5.03
C ALA A 248 -14.17 -18.32 3.87
N PHE A 249 -13.83 -19.58 4.14
CA PHE A 249 -14.09 -20.69 3.25
C PHE A 249 -15.43 -21.36 3.55
N TYR A 250 -16.18 -21.62 2.50
CA TYR A 250 -17.50 -22.24 2.51
C TYR A 250 -17.46 -23.55 1.69
N LYS A 251 -18.22 -24.53 2.13
CA LYS A 251 -18.35 -25.80 1.42
C LYS A 251 -19.09 -25.61 0.10
N ILE A 252 -18.63 -26.29 -0.96
CA ILE A 252 -19.34 -26.37 -2.23
C ILE A 252 -20.23 -27.61 -2.23
N ASP A 253 -21.54 -27.43 -2.34
CA ASP A 253 -22.51 -28.50 -2.53
C ASP A 253 -22.65 -28.80 -4.02
N LEU A 254 -21.83 -29.71 -4.51
CA LEU A 254 -21.75 -30.09 -5.93
C LEU A 254 -23.00 -30.83 -6.43
N GLU A 255 -23.79 -31.46 -5.53
CA GLU A 255 -25.04 -32.13 -5.93
C GLU A 255 -26.18 -31.12 -6.19
N ASN A 256 -26.27 -30.10 -5.35
CA ASN A 256 -27.33 -29.09 -5.43
C ASN A 256 -26.88 -27.79 -6.11
N LEU A 257 -25.63 -27.70 -6.57
CA LEU A 257 -25.01 -26.55 -7.23
C LEU A 257 -25.20 -25.25 -6.46
N LYS A 258 -24.70 -25.21 -5.22
CA LYS A 258 -24.79 -24.04 -4.34
C LYS A 258 -23.65 -23.97 -3.33
N VAL A 259 -23.40 -22.78 -2.81
CA VAL A 259 -22.54 -22.58 -1.63
C VAL A 259 -23.25 -23.11 -0.38
N GLY A 260 -22.53 -23.85 0.44
CA GLY A 260 -23.02 -24.49 1.67
C GLY A 260 -22.66 -23.70 2.93
N GLU A 261 -22.38 -24.46 4.03
CA GLU A 261 -22.03 -23.86 5.32
C GLU A 261 -20.58 -23.37 5.35
N LYS A 262 -20.31 -22.36 6.21
CA LYS A 262 -18.95 -21.89 6.52
C LYS A 262 -18.14 -22.98 7.21
N VAL A 263 -16.91 -23.17 6.77
CA VAL A 263 -15.98 -24.16 7.33
C VAL A 263 -14.97 -23.50 8.27
N PHE A 264 -14.23 -22.47 7.79
CA PHE A 264 -13.30 -21.74 8.64
C PHE A 264 -13.06 -20.31 8.13
N ASP A 265 -12.62 -19.42 9.04
CA ASP A 265 -12.23 -18.06 8.73
C ASP A 265 -10.80 -18.03 8.17
N MET A 266 -10.55 -17.22 7.14
CA MET A 266 -9.19 -17.01 6.63
C MET A 266 -8.33 -16.32 7.70
N PRO A 267 -7.04 -16.68 7.82
CA PRO A 267 -6.16 -16.06 8.80
C PRO A 267 -5.76 -14.61 8.45
N GLY A 268 -5.83 -14.23 7.16
CA GLY A 268 -5.55 -12.91 6.62
C GLY A 268 -5.98 -12.85 5.16
N TYR A 269 -6.19 -11.64 4.63
CA TYR A 269 -6.59 -11.41 3.24
C TYR A 269 -5.49 -11.77 2.22
N ASP A 270 -4.22 -11.74 2.65
CA ASP A 270 -3.04 -12.10 1.86
C ASP A 270 -2.67 -13.59 1.98
N ALA A 271 -3.54 -14.42 2.55
CA ALA A 271 -3.28 -15.83 2.72
C ALA A 271 -3.05 -16.50 1.35
N ASN A 272 -1.79 -16.81 1.08
CA ASN A 272 -1.40 -17.52 -0.12
C ASN A 272 -1.60 -19.04 0.04
N GLN A 273 -1.16 -19.80 -0.94
CA GLN A 273 -1.36 -21.25 -1.06
C GLN A 273 -1.48 -22.02 0.26
N TYR A 274 -2.62 -22.69 0.43
CA TYR A 274 -2.88 -23.62 1.53
C TYR A 274 -2.32 -24.98 1.20
N SER A 275 -1.38 -25.47 2.01
CA SER A 275 -0.81 -26.79 1.88
C SER A 275 -1.31 -27.71 2.99
N GLU A 276 -1.27 -29.02 2.77
CA GLU A 276 -1.60 -30.00 3.80
C GLU A 276 -0.57 -29.96 4.94
N GLY A 277 -1.08 -29.88 6.18
CA GLY A 277 -0.29 -29.98 7.41
C GLY A 277 -0.56 -31.28 8.16
N LYS A 278 0.20 -31.55 9.22
CA LYS A 278 0.01 -32.73 10.08
C LYS A 278 -1.38 -32.70 10.73
N ASP A 279 -1.82 -33.94 11.08
CA ASP A 279 -3.04 -34.19 11.86
C ASP A 279 -4.32 -33.62 11.20
N ASN A 280 -4.39 -33.63 9.86
CA ASN A 280 -5.48 -33.06 9.07
C ASN A 280 -5.68 -31.56 9.36
N THR A 281 -4.60 -30.80 9.39
CA THR A 281 -4.62 -29.33 9.41
C THR A 281 -4.18 -28.79 8.05
N LEU A 282 -4.35 -27.48 7.85
CA LEU A 282 -3.75 -26.76 6.74
C LEU A 282 -2.62 -25.87 7.27
N ILE A 283 -1.69 -25.55 6.39
CA ILE A 283 -0.62 -24.57 6.64
C ILE A 283 -0.61 -23.54 5.50
N CYS A 284 -0.46 -22.28 5.84
CA CYS A 284 -0.34 -21.17 4.87
C CYS A 284 0.53 -20.05 5.43
N ALA A 285 1.00 -19.14 4.58
CA ALA A 285 1.56 -17.87 4.98
C ALA A 285 0.50 -16.78 4.84
N ALA A 286 0.40 -15.90 5.83
CA ALA A 286 -0.46 -14.73 5.81
C ALA A 286 0.05 -13.69 6.81
N GLU A 287 -0.12 -12.38 6.53
CA GLU A 287 0.20 -11.27 7.46
C GLU A 287 1.60 -11.39 8.09
N GLY A 288 2.58 -11.87 7.33
CA GLY A 288 3.95 -12.03 7.80
C GLY A 288 4.20 -13.24 8.71
N TYR A 289 3.23 -14.14 8.86
CA TYR A 289 3.32 -15.34 9.69
C TYR A 289 3.03 -16.61 8.91
N VAL A 290 3.61 -17.72 9.35
CA VAL A 290 3.11 -19.06 9.00
C VAL A 290 2.02 -19.44 9.99
N TYR A 291 0.85 -19.82 9.45
CA TYR A 291 -0.29 -20.28 10.23
C TYR A 291 -0.47 -21.79 10.11
N ARG A 292 -0.92 -22.40 11.19
CA ARG A 292 -1.53 -23.72 11.19
C ARG A 292 -3.03 -23.58 11.43
N ILE A 293 -3.84 -24.14 10.55
CA ILE A 293 -5.30 -24.02 10.59
C ILE A 293 -5.90 -25.40 10.89
N ASN A 294 -6.57 -25.50 12.03
CA ASN A 294 -7.50 -26.60 12.31
C ASN A 294 -8.88 -26.19 11.78
N TYR A 295 -9.16 -26.53 10.54
CA TYR A 295 -10.39 -26.15 9.86
C TYR A 295 -11.63 -26.77 10.50
N LYS A 296 -11.54 -27.94 11.21
CA LYS A 296 -12.65 -28.55 11.91
C LYS A 296 -13.08 -27.79 13.16
N ASP A 297 -12.15 -27.08 13.80
CA ASP A 297 -12.40 -26.29 15.00
C ASP A 297 -12.46 -24.79 14.69
N ASN A 298 -12.37 -24.40 13.43
CA ASN A 298 -12.25 -23.00 12.96
C ASN A 298 -11.17 -22.24 13.77
N LYS A 299 -9.95 -22.79 13.83
CA LYS A 299 -8.87 -22.21 14.62
C LYS A 299 -7.60 -22.07 13.79
N ALA A 300 -7.19 -20.83 13.55
CA ALA A 300 -5.87 -20.49 13.01
C ALA A 300 -4.91 -20.16 14.18
N THR A 301 -3.66 -20.63 14.07
CA THR A 301 -2.60 -20.42 15.08
C THR A 301 -1.33 -19.94 14.40
N LYS A 302 -0.81 -18.76 14.78
CA LYS A 302 0.50 -18.25 14.34
C LYS A 302 1.61 -19.16 14.89
N ILE A 303 2.44 -19.72 14.04
CA ILE A 303 3.50 -20.67 14.46
C ILE A 303 4.90 -20.16 14.19
N ILE A 304 5.12 -19.37 13.14
CA ILE A 304 6.42 -18.79 12.78
C ILE A 304 6.18 -17.35 12.34
N LYS A 305 7.00 -16.39 12.82
CA LYS A 305 7.09 -15.05 12.25
C LYS A 305 8.19 -15.05 11.20
N LEU A 306 7.84 -14.83 9.94
CA LEU A 306 8.75 -14.93 8.78
C LEU A 306 9.93 -13.97 8.91
N LEU A 307 9.66 -12.71 9.25
CA LEU A 307 10.67 -11.67 9.41
C LEU A 307 11.70 -11.99 10.51
N ASP A 308 11.28 -12.65 11.60
CA ASP A 308 12.20 -13.09 12.66
C ASP A 308 13.16 -14.18 12.18
N SER A 309 12.85 -14.81 11.06
CA SER A 309 13.69 -15.81 10.37
C SER A 309 14.45 -15.22 9.17
N ASP A 310 14.44 -13.90 8.99
CA ASP A 310 15.05 -13.16 7.87
C ASP A 310 14.49 -13.60 6.49
N ILE A 311 13.22 -14.01 6.44
CA ILE A 311 12.43 -14.25 5.22
C ILE A 311 11.51 -13.07 4.96
N ASN A 312 11.53 -12.58 3.71
CA ASN A 312 10.56 -11.57 3.26
C ASN A 312 9.19 -12.23 3.05
N PRO A 313 8.16 -11.85 3.83
CA PRO A 313 6.81 -12.40 3.65
C PRO A 313 6.25 -12.22 2.24
N ASP A 314 6.51 -11.08 1.61
CA ASP A 314 6.00 -10.74 0.27
C ASP A 314 6.60 -11.63 -0.83
N SER A 315 7.76 -12.25 -0.56
CA SER A 315 8.43 -13.18 -1.48
C SER A 315 8.03 -14.64 -1.27
N VAL A 316 7.24 -14.97 -0.24
CA VAL A 316 6.83 -16.35 0.04
C VAL A 316 5.73 -16.78 -0.92
N GLN A 317 6.04 -17.75 -1.77
CA GLN A 317 5.09 -18.31 -2.73
C GLN A 317 4.24 -19.44 -2.12
N ALA A 318 4.83 -20.26 -1.25
CA ALA A 318 4.13 -21.33 -0.53
C ALA A 318 4.86 -21.70 0.75
N VAL A 319 4.13 -22.30 1.70
CA VAL A 319 4.69 -22.99 2.87
C VAL A 319 4.32 -24.46 2.83
N TYR A 320 5.14 -25.31 3.42
CA TYR A 320 4.93 -26.75 3.43
C TYR A 320 5.34 -27.40 4.75
N GLU A 321 4.80 -28.57 5.02
CA GLU A 321 5.19 -29.40 6.15
C GLU A 321 5.56 -30.81 5.69
N LEU A 322 6.77 -31.25 6.02
CA LEU A 322 7.25 -32.59 5.69
C LEU A 322 6.66 -33.67 6.63
N SER A 323 6.79 -34.91 6.22
CA SER A 323 6.27 -36.08 6.97
C SER A 323 6.82 -36.18 8.40
N ASP A 324 8.03 -35.68 8.67
CA ASP A 324 8.66 -35.64 9.99
C ASP A 324 8.18 -34.43 10.84
N GLY A 325 7.46 -33.46 10.25
CA GLY A 325 6.97 -32.22 10.86
C GLY A 325 7.89 -31.04 10.70
N THR A 326 8.91 -31.14 9.88
CA THR A 326 9.71 -30.00 9.47
C THR A 326 8.87 -29.07 8.60
N ILE A 327 8.79 -27.80 8.96
CA ILE A 327 8.10 -26.75 8.21
C ILE A 327 9.12 -26.06 7.30
N GLY A 328 8.71 -25.75 6.09
CA GLY A 328 9.53 -24.97 5.16
C GLY A 328 8.72 -23.98 4.35
N CYS A 329 9.42 -23.19 3.54
CA CYS A 329 8.83 -22.25 2.61
C CYS A 329 9.55 -22.24 1.27
N ILE A 330 8.82 -21.84 0.25
CA ILE A 330 9.26 -21.58 -1.12
C ILE A 330 9.25 -20.06 -1.29
N VAL A 331 10.38 -19.50 -1.70
CA VAL A 331 10.59 -18.04 -1.74
C VAL A 331 11.10 -17.62 -3.11
N SER A 332 10.51 -16.63 -3.71
CA SER A 332 11.09 -15.94 -4.89
C SER A 332 12.23 -15.05 -4.40
N GLU A 333 13.48 -15.37 -4.77
CA GLU A 333 14.67 -14.61 -4.31
C GLU A 333 14.95 -13.39 -5.19
N ASP A 334 14.82 -13.61 -6.52
CA ASP A 334 15.00 -12.59 -7.55
C ASP A 334 14.18 -12.97 -8.81
N SER A 335 14.42 -12.30 -9.93
CA SER A 335 13.73 -12.55 -11.21
C SER A 335 13.98 -13.95 -11.79
N ASP A 336 15.01 -14.67 -11.33
CA ASP A 336 15.49 -15.90 -11.98
C ASP A 336 15.67 -17.06 -11.01
N THR A 337 15.41 -16.85 -9.71
CA THR A 337 15.75 -17.84 -8.67
C THR A 337 14.62 -18.06 -7.67
N THR A 338 14.28 -19.31 -7.42
CA THR A 338 13.37 -19.73 -6.34
C THR A 338 14.15 -20.50 -5.27
N GLY A 339 14.15 -19.97 -4.05
CA GLY A 339 14.78 -20.59 -2.88
C GLY A 339 13.84 -21.55 -2.16
N ILE A 340 14.39 -22.66 -1.66
CA ILE A 340 13.68 -23.65 -0.85
C ILE A 340 14.31 -23.69 0.52
N TYR A 341 13.52 -23.44 1.56
CA TYR A 341 13.99 -23.30 2.93
C TYR A 341 13.22 -24.21 3.90
N THR A 342 13.87 -24.58 5.00
CA THR A 342 13.23 -25.17 6.18
C THR A 342 13.48 -24.30 7.40
N PHE A 343 12.57 -24.35 8.35
CA PHE A 343 12.66 -23.63 9.61
C PHE A 343 13.19 -24.53 10.71
N GLU A 344 14.28 -24.11 11.37
CA GLU A 344 14.84 -24.77 12.55
C GLU A 344 14.55 -23.94 13.79
N LYS A 345 13.89 -24.56 14.78
CA LYS A 345 13.59 -23.89 16.05
C LYS A 345 14.88 -23.52 16.78
N GLN A 346 15.01 -22.25 17.13
CA GLN A 346 16.13 -21.71 17.88
C GLN A 346 15.88 -21.77 19.40
N ASP A 347 16.87 -22.19 20.14
CA ASP A 347 16.88 -21.92 21.60
C ASP A 347 17.02 -20.41 21.79
N SER A 348 16.16 -19.79 22.56
CA SER A 348 15.97 -18.34 22.79
C SER A 348 17.21 -17.53 23.22
N ASN A 349 18.43 -18.10 23.14
CA ASN A 349 19.71 -17.51 23.54
C ASN A 349 20.84 -17.71 22.51
N LYS A 350 20.55 -18.12 21.27
CA LYS A 350 21.61 -18.59 20.35
C LYS A 350 21.89 -17.75 19.10
N SER A 351 21.20 -16.64 18.83
CA SER A 351 21.59 -15.84 17.66
C SER A 351 23.00 -15.22 17.81
N GLY A 352 23.49 -15.08 19.03
CA GLY A 352 24.81 -14.49 19.32
C GLY A 352 24.90 -13.00 18.95
N LYS A 353 23.92 -12.47 18.23
CA LYS A 353 23.85 -11.06 17.81
C LYS A 353 23.14 -10.21 18.86
N THR A 354 23.56 -8.96 18.99
CA THR A 354 22.89 -7.97 19.85
C THR A 354 21.67 -7.43 19.11
N GLU A 355 20.51 -7.48 19.75
CA GLU A 355 19.26 -6.96 19.21
C GLU A 355 19.20 -5.44 19.28
N ILE A 356 18.80 -4.81 18.17
CA ILE A 356 18.47 -3.40 18.03
C ILE A 356 16.96 -3.34 17.73
N LYS A 357 16.21 -2.71 18.62
CA LYS A 357 14.76 -2.64 18.48
C LYS A 357 14.35 -1.50 17.57
N LEU A 358 13.59 -1.81 16.55
CA LEU A 358 12.93 -0.86 15.67
C LEU A 358 11.42 -0.83 15.99
N GLY A 359 10.96 0.29 16.54
CA GLY A 359 9.54 0.52 16.82
C GLY A 359 8.85 1.15 15.64
N VAL A 360 7.81 0.50 15.12
CA VAL A 360 6.98 0.95 14.00
C VAL A 360 5.51 0.88 14.39
N LEU A 361 4.68 1.77 13.86
CA LEU A 361 3.24 1.56 13.95
C LEU A 361 2.84 0.45 12.99
N TYR A 362 3.27 0.56 11.76
CA TYR A 362 3.07 -0.38 10.68
C TYR A 362 4.42 -0.60 9.98
N LEU A 363 4.71 -1.83 9.58
CA LEU A 363 5.95 -2.17 8.89
C LEU A 363 5.69 -2.24 7.39
N ASP A 364 6.22 -1.27 6.63
CA ASP A 364 6.14 -1.29 5.17
C ASP A 364 7.17 -2.24 4.54
N SER A 365 6.95 -2.61 3.28
CA SER A 365 7.77 -3.59 2.57
C SER A 365 9.22 -3.14 2.38
N GLU A 366 9.48 -1.83 2.13
CA GLU A 366 10.85 -1.33 2.01
C GLU A 366 11.63 -1.49 3.32
N LEU A 367 11.03 -1.05 4.42
CA LEU A 367 11.65 -1.15 5.74
C LEU A 367 11.89 -2.61 6.11
N GLN A 368 10.97 -3.50 5.73
CA GLN A 368 11.09 -4.94 5.91
C GLN A 368 12.30 -5.51 5.15
N GLU A 369 12.45 -5.20 3.87
CA GLU A 369 13.61 -5.63 3.05
C GLU A 369 14.93 -5.11 3.61
N ARG A 370 14.98 -3.84 4.02
CA ARG A 370 16.15 -3.23 4.64
C ARG A 370 16.54 -3.93 5.95
N VAL A 371 15.55 -4.31 6.78
CA VAL A 371 15.76 -5.08 8.01
C VAL A 371 16.37 -6.45 7.69
N ILE A 372 15.82 -7.16 6.70
CA ILE A 372 16.32 -8.47 6.28
C ILE A 372 17.74 -8.36 5.75
N LYS A 373 18.00 -7.42 4.84
CA LYS A 373 19.34 -7.14 4.27
C LYS A 373 20.37 -6.85 5.36
N PHE A 374 20.03 -5.98 6.31
CA PHE A 374 20.89 -5.68 7.46
C PHE A 374 21.16 -6.92 8.32
N ASN A 375 20.12 -7.69 8.64
CA ASN A 375 20.24 -8.88 9.47
C ASN A 375 21.07 -9.99 8.82
N LYS A 376 20.94 -10.18 7.50
CA LYS A 376 21.73 -11.15 6.74
C LYS A 376 23.22 -10.74 6.65
N THR A 377 23.52 -9.44 6.53
CA THR A 377 24.89 -8.94 6.27
C THR A 377 25.65 -8.54 7.55
N ASN A 378 25.00 -8.33 8.68
CA ASN A 378 25.64 -7.91 9.92
C ASN A 378 25.87 -9.09 10.88
N ASP A 379 27.14 -9.40 11.20
CA ASP A 379 27.49 -10.55 12.05
C ASP A 379 27.28 -10.32 13.56
N LYS A 380 27.16 -9.07 14.00
CA LYS A 380 27.15 -8.70 15.43
C LYS A 380 25.81 -8.21 15.95
N TYR A 381 25.02 -7.63 15.08
CA TYR A 381 23.76 -6.98 15.43
C TYR A 381 22.64 -7.49 14.52
N ARG A 382 21.42 -7.46 15.03
CA ARG A 382 20.21 -7.66 14.24
C ARG A 382 19.15 -6.66 14.63
N ILE A 383 18.39 -6.19 13.67
CA ILE A 383 17.18 -5.40 13.88
C ILE A 383 16.03 -6.35 14.24
N VAL A 384 15.29 -6.00 15.29
CA VAL A 384 14.08 -6.71 15.70
C VAL A 384 12.94 -5.70 15.71
N THR A 385 11.91 -5.96 14.92
CA THR A 385 10.76 -5.06 14.80
C THR A 385 9.80 -5.21 15.98
N VAL A 386 9.29 -4.09 16.45
CA VAL A 386 8.22 -3.99 17.45
C VAL A 386 7.07 -3.26 16.79
N GLU A 387 6.10 -4.00 16.31
CA GLU A 387 4.92 -3.49 15.65
C GLU A 387 3.84 -3.20 16.68
N TYR A 388 3.23 -2.02 16.56
CA TYR A 388 2.21 -1.53 17.51
C TYR A 388 0.80 -1.59 16.93
N TYR A 389 0.64 -1.55 15.62
CA TYR A 389 -0.64 -1.76 14.97
C TYR A 389 -0.98 -3.26 15.02
N ASP A 390 -2.21 -3.56 15.39
CA ASP A 390 -2.76 -4.92 15.41
C ASP A 390 -4.10 -4.84 14.67
N ASP A 391 -4.29 -5.62 13.60
CA ASP A 391 -5.48 -5.57 12.75
C ASP A 391 -6.81 -5.79 13.51
N GLU A 392 -6.74 -6.28 14.74
CA GLU A 392 -7.89 -6.36 15.66
C GLU A 392 -8.24 -5.00 16.30
N GLU A 393 -7.44 -3.93 16.13
CA GLU A 393 -7.66 -2.62 16.73
C GLU A 393 -8.22 -1.61 15.73
N GLU A 394 -9.46 -1.24 15.91
CA GLU A 394 -10.18 -0.26 15.08
C GLU A 394 -9.75 1.21 15.34
N ASP A 395 -9.04 1.51 16.45
CA ASP A 395 -8.75 2.88 16.88
C ASP A 395 -7.23 3.16 16.89
N TYR A 396 -6.78 3.90 15.87
CA TYR A 396 -5.40 4.38 15.75
C TYR A 396 -4.89 5.14 16.97
N SER A 397 -5.75 5.83 17.71
CA SER A 397 -5.38 6.55 18.93
C SER A 397 -4.93 5.62 20.06
N ASN A 398 -5.46 4.39 20.11
CA ASN A 398 -5.05 3.35 21.05
C ASN A 398 -3.65 2.84 20.73
N VAL A 399 -3.33 2.70 19.44
CA VAL A 399 -1.99 2.30 18.96
C VAL A 399 -0.94 3.30 19.42
N ILE A 400 -1.16 4.59 19.16
CA ILE A 400 -0.29 5.68 19.62
C ILE A 400 -0.16 5.68 21.15
N SER A 401 -1.25 5.42 21.86
CA SER A 401 -1.24 5.37 23.35
C SER A 401 -0.38 4.22 23.87
N ARG A 402 -0.44 3.03 23.23
CA ARG A 402 0.43 1.89 23.58
C ARG A 402 1.89 2.22 23.33
N PHE A 403 2.20 2.78 22.18
CA PHE A 403 3.54 3.20 21.81
C PHE A 403 4.11 4.20 22.83
N ASN A 404 3.36 5.24 23.17
CA ASN A 404 3.72 6.21 24.18
C ASN A 404 3.91 5.58 25.60
N SER A 405 3.08 4.59 25.95
CA SER A 405 3.17 3.87 27.21
C SER A 405 4.46 3.05 27.32
N ASP A 406 4.88 2.39 26.25
CA ASP A 406 6.14 1.63 26.22
C ASP A 406 7.35 2.55 26.36
N ILE A 407 7.36 3.69 25.67
CA ILE A 407 8.40 4.70 25.83
C ILE A 407 8.45 5.20 27.29
N ALA A 408 7.31 5.53 27.88
CA ALA A 408 7.23 6.03 29.25
C ALA A 408 7.66 4.98 30.29
N SER A 409 7.41 3.69 30.01
CA SER A 409 7.82 2.58 30.90
C SER A 409 9.29 2.21 30.80
N GLY A 410 10.05 2.83 29.88
CA GLY A 410 11.47 2.55 29.64
C GLY A 410 11.73 1.43 28.63
N ASN A 411 10.70 0.96 27.93
CA ASN A 411 10.82 -0.02 26.83
C ASN A 411 11.01 0.67 25.47
N CYS A 412 11.55 1.90 25.47
CA CYS A 412 11.76 2.69 24.26
C CYS A 412 12.61 1.89 23.25
N PRO A 413 12.16 1.75 22.00
CA PRO A 413 12.98 1.19 20.93
C PRO A 413 14.27 1.97 20.71
N ASP A 414 15.28 1.35 20.09
CA ASP A 414 16.53 2.00 19.71
C ASP A 414 16.34 2.93 18.52
N ILE A 415 15.52 2.49 17.56
CA ILE A 415 15.10 3.21 16.37
C ILE A 415 13.58 3.35 16.39
N ILE A 416 13.07 4.49 15.98
CA ILE A 416 11.64 4.81 15.94
C ILE A 416 11.30 5.28 14.52
N ASP A 417 10.30 4.66 13.90
CA ASP A 417 9.75 5.15 12.66
C ASP A 417 8.62 6.17 12.90
N PHE A 418 8.77 7.35 12.31
CA PHE A 418 7.81 8.45 12.36
C PHE A 418 7.01 8.63 11.07
N SER A 419 7.13 7.77 10.07
CA SER A 419 6.42 7.89 8.78
C SER A 419 4.90 8.10 8.95
N SER A 420 4.29 7.37 9.89
CA SER A 420 2.89 7.52 10.26
C SER A 420 2.65 8.45 11.47
N MET A 421 3.69 9.08 12.02
CA MET A 421 3.64 9.88 13.25
C MET A 421 4.39 11.21 13.12
N GLU A 422 4.57 11.75 11.94
CA GLU A 422 5.36 12.96 11.70
C GLU A 422 4.91 14.14 12.57
N GLY A 423 3.61 14.32 12.77
CA GLY A 423 3.02 15.36 13.62
C GLY A 423 3.32 15.23 15.13
N TYR A 424 3.99 14.16 15.56
CA TYR A 424 4.37 13.94 16.96
C TYR A 424 5.82 14.28 17.28
N LEU A 425 6.66 14.63 16.29
CA LEU A 425 8.10 14.86 16.45
C LEU A 425 8.41 15.92 17.51
N GLU A 426 7.70 17.04 17.54
CA GLU A 426 7.89 18.12 18.51
C GLU A 426 7.68 17.65 19.95
N ARG A 427 6.69 16.79 20.18
CA ARG A 427 6.40 16.25 21.53
C ARG A 427 7.52 15.35 22.03
N TYR A 428 8.16 14.60 21.12
CA TYR A 428 9.28 13.72 21.45
C TYR A 428 10.58 14.51 21.68
N ASP A 429 10.79 15.63 20.94
CA ASP A 429 11.87 16.58 21.19
C ASP A 429 11.72 17.20 22.60
N GLU A 430 10.55 17.73 22.94
CA GLU A 430 10.28 18.34 24.25
C GLU A 430 10.55 17.37 25.41
N LYS A 431 10.27 16.09 25.25
CA LYS A 431 10.58 15.05 26.23
C LYS A 431 12.04 14.59 26.20
N GLY A 432 12.86 15.12 25.28
CA GLY A 432 14.27 14.76 25.12
C GLY A 432 14.48 13.28 24.77
N LEU A 433 13.58 12.71 23.99
CA LEU A 433 13.59 11.28 23.63
C LEU A 433 14.36 10.98 22.37
N LEU A 434 14.68 11.98 21.57
CA LEU A 434 15.31 11.83 20.25
C LEU A 434 16.76 12.28 20.27
N GLU A 435 17.59 11.64 19.46
CA GLU A 435 18.99 11.97 19.22
C GLU A 435 19.11 12.89 18.00
N ASP A 436 19.93 13.93 18.09
CA ASP A 436 20.22 14.84 16.98
C ASP A 436 21.06 14.12 15.91
N LEU A 437 20.49 13.94 14.72
CA LEU A 437 21.16 13.29 13.58
C LEU A 437 22.14 14.21 12.84
N THR A 438 22.13 15.51 13.09
CA THR A 438 23.02 16.49 12.44
C THR A 438 24.50 16.06 12.48
N PRO A 439 25.07 15.60 13.62
CA PRO A 439 26.47 15.15 13.65
C PRO A 439 26.73 13.88 12.86
N TYR A 440 25.72 13.02 12.71
CA TYR A 440 25.86 11.76 11.98
C TYR A 440 25.90 12.01 10.49
N PHE A 441 24.95 12.76 9.92
CA PHE A 441 24.96 13.18 8.52
C PHE A 441 26.26 13.88 8.15
N ASN A 442 26.75 14.77 8.98
CA ASN A 442 27.97 15.54 8.69
C ASN A 442 29.28 14.74 8.74
N LYS A 443 29.24 13.50 9.24
CA LYS A 443 30.41 12.58 9.17
C LYS A 443 30.48 11.83 7.83
N GLU A 444 29.36 11.68 7.15
CA GLU A 444 29.26 10.95 5.88
C GLU A 444 29.60 11.89 4.72
N GLU A 445 30.50 11.47 3.79
CA GLU A 445 30.92 12.35 2.69
C GLU A 445 29.81 12.53 1.65
N ASP A 446 29.02 11.49 1.37
CA ASP A 446 28.07 11.50 0.24
C ASP A 446 26.73 12.13 0.62
N ILE A 447 26.30 12.01 1.87
CA ILE A 447 25.03 12.48 2.39
C ILE A 447 25.14 13.61 3.41
N LYS A 448 26.24 14.41 3.37
CA LYS A 448 26.35 15.62 4.18
C LYS A 448 25.14 16.51 4.00
N LEU A 449 24.62 17.09 5.10
CA LEU A 449 23.44 17.97 5.03
C LEU A 449 23.55 19.07 3.98
N GLU A 450 24.74 19.59 3.70
CA GLU A 450 24.97 20.61 2.66
C GLU A 450 24.75 20.11 1.22
N LYS A 451 24.72 18.79 1.01
CA LYS A 451 24.46 18.14 -0.29
C LYS A 451 22.99 17.76 -0.49
N LEU A 452 22.16 18.01 0.50
CA LEU A 452 20.75 17.68 0.47
C LEU A 452 19.91 18.90 0.10
N VAL A 453 18.66 18.71 -0.24
CA VAL A 453 17.71 19.79 -0.60
C VAL A 453 17.44 20.66 0.63
N GLN A 454 18.01 21.87 0.65
CA GLN A 454 18.05 22.71 1.85
C GLN A 454 16.68 23.22 2.30
N SER A 455 15.74 23.45 1.40
CA SER A 455 14.38 23.84 1.74
C SER A 455 13.73 22.76 2.60
N VAL A 456 13.86 21.48 2.23
CA VAL A 456 13.35 20.33 2.99
C VAL A 456 14.10 20.16 4.32
N VAL A 457 15.44 20.09 4.28
CA VAL A 457 16.26 19.94 5.50
C VAL A 457 15.90 20.99 6.55
N ASN A 458 15.61 22.22 6.15
CA ASN A 458 15.31 23.29 7.09
C ASN A 458 13.93 23.13 7.74
N THR A 459 12.94 22.55 7.07
CA THR A 459 11.61 22.32 7.65
C THR A 459 11.58 21.15 8.64
N TYR A 460 12.53 20.20 8.50
CA TYR A 460 12.68 19.08 9.44
C TYR A 460 13.53 19.41 10.67
N LYS A 461 14.14 20.59 10.73
CA LYS A 461 14.84 21.03 11.92
C LYS A 461 13.89 21.56 13.00
N ILE A 462 13.87 20.92 14.15
CA ILE A 462 13.16 21.35 15.34
C ILE A 462 14.20 21.93 16.32
N ASN A 463 14.04 23.19 16.72
CA ASN A 463 14.97 23.89 17.59
C ASN A 463 16.44 23.81 17.13
N GLY A 464 16.66 23.79 15.80
CA GLY A 464 17.98 23.72 15.18
C GLY A 464 18.62 22.32 15.12
N LYS A 465 17.91 21.29 15.58
CA LYS A 465 18.33 19.88 15.54
C LYS A 465 17.54 19.11 14.48
N LEU A 466 18.14 18.07 13.95
CA LEU A 466 17.51 17.17 13.00
C LEU A 466 17.30 15.80 13.63
N TYR A 467 16.07 15.32 13.72
CA TYR A 467 15.74 14.03 14.33
C TYR A 467 15.35 12.95 13.32
N VAL A 468 14.76 13.35 12.22
CA VAL A 468 14.39 12.53 11.07
C VAL A 468 14.65 13.32 9.80
N LEU A 469 14.76 12.62 8.68
CA LEU A 469 14.75 13.24 7.35
C LEU A 469 14.15 12.21 6.36
N PRO A 470 13.25 12.60 5.45
CA PRO A 470 12.75 11.69 4.43
C PRO A 470 13.82 11.41 3.37
N GLN A 471 13.76 10.24 2.74
CA GLN A 471 14.61 9.93 1.59
C GLN A 471 14.10 10.56 0.29
N CYS A 472 12.78 10.67 0.16
CA CYS A 472 12.09 11.41 -0.90
C CYS A 472 11.04 12.33 -0.29
N PHE A 473 10.55 13.28 -1.08
CA PHE A 473 9.53 14.22 -0.63
C PHE A 473 8.54 14.56 -1.75
N THR A 474 7.35 14.92 -1.34
CA THR A 474 6.25 15.34 -2.21
C THR A 474 5.72 16.69 -1.78
N LEU A 475 5.02 17.37 -2.69
CA LEU A 475 4.41 18.67 -2.42
C LEU A 475 2.91 18.60 -2.74
N SER A 476 2.09 19.03 -1.80
CA SER A 476 0.65 19.10 -1.98
C SER A 476 0.21 20.56 -2.13
N GLY A 477 -0.70 20.81 -3.06
CA GLY A 477 -1.23 22.14 -3.34
C GLY A 477 -2.21 22.13 -4.49
N TRP A 478 -2.20 23.19 -5.28
CA TRP A 478 -3.09 23.34 -6.44
C TRP A 478 -2.36 23.94 -7.63
N PHE A 479 -2.66 23.45 -8.82
CA PHE A 479 -2.31 24.13 -10.06
C PHE A 479 -3.48 24.99 -10.54
N GLY A 480 -3.18 26.15 -11.03
CA GLY A 480 -4.14 27.02 -11.70
C GLY A 480 -3.50 27.76 -12.87
N ALA A 481 -4.31 28.18 -13.83
CA ALA A 481 -3.81 28.98 -14.96
C ALA A 481 -3.18 30.28 -14.45
N THR A 482 -1.93 30.56 -14.85
CA THR A 482 -1.15 31.70 -14.37
C THR A 482 -1.85 33.04 -14.60
N ASP A 483 -2.58 33.17 -15.69
CA ASP A 483 -3.36 34.41 -16.02
C ASP A 483 -4.55 34.63 -15.08
N THR A 484 -5.00 33.58 -14.40
CA THR A 484 -6.13 33.62 -13.45
C THR A 484 -5.65 33.73 -12.00
N VAL A 485 -4.72 32.88 -11.59
CA VAL A 485 -4.30 32.77 -10.19
C VAL A 485 -3.06 33.62 -9.87
N GLY A 486 -2.40 34.19 -10.87
CA GLY A 486 -1.16 34.94 -10.72
C GLY A 486 0.07 34.06 -10.56
N LYS A 487 1.26 34.66 -10.67
CA LYS A 487 2.56 33.93 -10.66
C LYS A 487 3.10 33.62 -9.25
N ASP A 488 2.62 34.36 -8.23
CA ASP A 488 3.10 34.16 -6.87
C ASP A 488 2.68 32.79 -6.35
N ILE A 489 3.60 32.00 -5.85
CA ILE A 489 3.33 30.66 -5.27
C ILE A 489 2.56 30.83 -3.96
N HIS A 490 2.94 31.83 -3.18
CA HIS A 490 2.32 32.16 -1.91
C HIS A 490 1.04 32.98 -2.11
N TRP A 491 0.03 32.66 -1.33
CA TRP A 491 -1.21 33.44 -1.27
C TRP A 491 -1.89 33.32 0.10
N THR A 492 -2.61 34.38 0.45
CA THR A 492 -3.31 34.44 1.72
C THR A 492 -4.74 33.89 1.62
N LEU A 493 -5.35 33.62 2.76
CA LEU A 493 -6.77 33.27 2.84
C LEU A 493 -7.62 34.40 2.22
N ASP A 494 -7.20 35.67 2.35
CA ASP A 494 -7.88 36.82 1.71
C ASP A 494 -7.81 36.76 0.18
N ASP A 495 -6.65 36.37 -0.37
CA ASP A 495 -6.48 36.23 -1.81
C ASP A 495 -7.40 35.14 -2.35
N PHE A 496 -7.46 34.01 -1.67
CA PHE A 496 -8.35 32.90 -2.01
C PHE A 496 -9.83 33.31 -1.96
N ILE A 497 -10.26 33.95 -0.86
CA ILE A 497 -11.63 34.46 -0.69
C ILE A 497 -12.00 35.50 -1.78
N ASN A 498 -11.08 36.41 -2.09
CA ASN A 498 -11.34 37.47 -3.08
C ASN A 498 -11.44 36.86 -4.49
N LEU A 499 -10.57 35.90 -4.84
CA LEU A 499 -10.64 35.23 -6.12
C LEU A 499 -11.95 34.45 -6.23
N THR A 500 -12.31 33.64 -5.20
CA THR A 500 -13.58 32.88 -5.16
C THR A 500 -14.80 33.78 -5.40
N LYS A 501 -14.84 34.93 -4.73
CA LYS A 501 -15.95 35.90 -4.88
C LYS A 501 -16.01 36.59 -6.25
N SER A 502 -14.91 36.57 -7.00
CA SER A 502 -14.83 37.18 -8.33
C SER A 502 -15.22 36.23 -9.46
N LEU A 503 -15.42 34.96 -9.16
CA LEU A 503 -15.75 33.95 -10.16
C LEU A 503 -17.16 34.16 -10.74
N PRO A 504 -17.35 33.87 -12.02
CA PRO A 504 -18.67 33.83 -12.63
C PRO A 504 -19.57 32.73 -12.03
N ASP A 505 -20.87 32.92 -12.14
CA ASP A 505 -21.83 31.87 -11.74
C ASP A 505 -21.55 30.55 -12.47
N GLY A 506 -21.51 29.46 -11.72
CA GLY A 506 -21.24 28.10 -12.24
C GLY A 506 -19.77 27.79 -12.48
N VAL A 507 -18.85 28.63 -12.02
CA VAL A 507 -17.40 28.35 -11.99
C VAL A 507 -16.99 28.09 -10.54
N GLU A 508 -16.34 26.96 -10.31
CA GLU A 508 -15.86 26.56 -8.98
C GLU A 508 -14.37 26.85 -8.81
N MET A 509 -13.98 27.13 -7.57
CA MET A 509 -12.58 27.35 -7.23
C MET A 509 -11.81 26.01 -7.16
N ILE A 510 -12.35 25.06 -6.42
CA ILE A 510 -11.90 23.69 -6.24
C ILE A 510 -13.13 22.80 -6.38
N LYS A 511 -12.99 21.68 -7.08
CA LYS A 511 -14.09 20.73 -7.30
C LYS A 511 -14.55 20.13 -5.97
N ASP A 512 -15.86 20.02 -5.80
CA ASP A 512 -16.49 19.35 -4.67
C ASP A 512 -16.01 19.84 -3.29
N LEU A 513 -15.64 21.14 -3.19
CA LEU A 513 -15.13 21.74 -1.96
C LEU A 513 -16.22 21.76 -0.87
N THR A 514 -15.93 21.13 0.26
CA THR A 514 -16.81 21.12 1.44
C THR A 514 -16.27 22.00 2.57
N SER A 515 -17.11 22.32 3.55
CA SER A 515 -16.69 23.09 4.73
C SER A 515 -15.58 22.40 5.50
N ASP A 516 -15.66 21.07 5.62
CA ASP A 516 -14.70 20.25 6.37
C ASP A 516 -13.37 20.15 5.63
N SER A 517 -13.40 19.94 4.30
CA SER A 517 -12.19 19.83 3.49
C SER A 517 -11.43 21.17 3.43
N LEU A 518 -12.14 22.29 3.30
CA LEU A 518 -11.51 23.61 3.34
C LEU A 518 -10.86 23.90 4.70
N LEU A 519 -11.52 23.56 5.79
CA LEU A 519 -10.98 23.72 7.14
C LEU A 519 -9.74 22.85 7.33
N SER A 520 -9.81 21.58 6.93
CA SER A 520 -8.71 20.62 7.02
C SER A 520 -7.48 21.10 6.25
N MET A 521 -7.64 21.50 4.98
CA MET A 521 -6.50 21.91 4.15
C MET A 521 -5.76 23.14 4.70
N CYS A 522 -6.46 24.04 5.43
CA CYS A 522 -5.83 25.20 6.06
C CYS A 522 -5.27 24.91 7.46
N THR A 523 -5.52 23.72 8.03
CA THR A 523 -5.05 23.31 9.36
C THR A 523 -4.05 22.18 9.33
N THR A 524 -3.52 21.78 8.18
CA THR A 524 -2.51 20.71 8.02
C THR A 524 -1.19 21.06 8.74
N GLN A 525 -0.84 22.35 8.82
CA GLN A 525 0.31 22.84 9.59
C GLN A 525 -0.12 23.28 11.00
N LEU A 526 -0.18 22.35 11.93
CA LEU A 526 -0.57 22.66 13.32
C LEU A 526 0.39 23.57 14.06
N ASP A 527 1.67 23.62 13.68
CA ASP A 527 2.67 24.54 14.24
C ASP A 527 2.26 25.99 14.13
N ARG A 528 1.39 26.33 13.18
CA ARG A 528 0.80 27.66 13.06
C ARG A 528 -0.11 28.01 14.21
N TYR A 529 -0.75 27.03 14.81
CA TYR A 529 -1.77 27.20 15.83
C TYR A 529 -1.31 26.76 17.21
N ILE A 530 -0.24 25.96 17.29
CA ILE A 530 0.26 25.36 18.54
C ILE A 530 1.75 25.64 18.68
N ASN A 531 2.12 26.26 19.79
CA ASN A 531 3.50 26.28 20.23
C ASN A 531 3.73 25.10 21.21
N TRP A 532 4.36 24.05 20.73
CA TRP A 532 4.55 22.82 21.50
C TRP A 532 5.47 23.04 22.72
N GLU A 533 6.46 23.97 22.63
CA GLU A 533 7.37 24.30 23.73
C GLU A 533 6.62 24.96 24.91
N THR A 534 5.73 25.92 24.65
CA THR A 534 4.99 26.62 25.71
C THR A 534 3.64 25.94 26.01
N GLY A 535 3.07 25.20 25.08
CA GLY A 535 1.71 24.66 25.10
C GLY A 535 0.63 25.72 24.80
N ASP A 536 1.04 26.87 24.26
CA ASP A 536 0.09 27.92 23.87
C ASP A 536 -0.57 27.58 22.52
N CYS A 537 -1.88 27.78 22.46
CA CYS A 537 -2.67 27.58 21.26
C CYS A 537 -3.35 28.89 20.80
N ARG A 538 -3.65 29.01 19.50
CA ARG A 538 -4.29 30.22 18.93
C ARG A 538 -5.46 29.90 17.97
N PHE A 539 -6.23 28.86 18.26
CA PHE A 539 -7.42 28.49 17.47
C PHE A 539 -8.60 29.46 17.65
N ASN A 540 -8.50 30.45 18.49
CA ASN A 540 -9.50 31.51 18.63
C ASN A 540 -9.02 32.87 18.10
N SER A 541 -7.95 32.88 17.28
CA SER A 541 -7.49 34.09 16.58
C SER A 541 -8.51 34.58 15.56
N ASP A 542 -8.40 35.84 15.18
CA ASP A 542 -9.30 36.43 14.17
C ASP A 542 -9.19 35.73 12.81
N GLU A 543 -8.00 35.21 12.48
CA GLU A 543 -7.70 34.44 11.26
C GLU A 543 -8.45 33.10 11.27
N PHE A 544 -8.39 32.36 12.37
CA PHE A 544 -9.09 31.08 12.49
C PHE A 544 -10.62 31.26 12.49
N VAL A 545 -11.12 32.30 13.16
CA VAL A 545 -12.56 32.65 13.09
C VAL A 545 -12.98 32.95 11.67
N LYS A 546 -12.18 33.74 10.92
CA LYS A 546 -12.41 34.04 9.53
C LYS A 546 -12.43 32.81 8.62
N LEU A 547 -11.51 31.87 8.87
CA LEU A 547 -11.48 30.57 8.18
C LEU A 547 -12.78 29.80 8.42
N LEU A 548 -13.22 29.66 9.68
CA LEU A 548 -14.50 29.04 10.02
C LEU A 548 -15.69 29.72 9.33
N GLU A 549 -15.75 31.06 9.38
CA GLU A 549 -16.83 31.83 8.73
C GLU A 549 -16.86 31.61 7.21
N PHE A 550 -15.70 31.54 6.58
CA PHE A 550 -15.62 31.30 5.15
C PHE A 550 -15.97 29.85 4.79
N SER A 551 -15.47 28.87 5.56
CA SER A 551 -15.82 27.45 5.38
C SER A 551 -17.33 27.21 5.49
N GLY A 552 -18.02 27.93 6.37
CA GLY A 552 -19.47 27.85 6.53
C GLY A 552 -20.30 28.27 5.31
N ASN A 553 -19.68 28.78 4.23
CA ASN A 553 -20.37 29.03 2.96
C ASN A 553 -20.53 27.76 2.10
N TYR A 554 -19.88 26.68 2.47
CA TYR A 554 -19.90 25.39 1.76
C TYR A 554 -20.75 24.38 2.52
N LYS A 555 -21.26 23.36 1.83
CA LYS A 555 -21.93 22.22 2.47
C LYS A 555 -20.91 21.42 3.29
N SER A 556 -21.37 20.77 4.36
CA SER A 556 -20.55 19.73 5.01
C SER A 556 -20.40 18.51 4.11
N SER A 557 -19.34 17.71 4.36
CA SER A 557 -19.11 16.47 3.63
C SER A 557 -20.33 15.53 3.73
N ASP A 558 -20.90 15.37 4.93
CA ASP A 558 -22.12 14.57 5.14
C ASP A 558 -23.31 15.04 4.28
N GLU A 559 -23.50 16.37 4.18
CA GLU A 559 -24.60 16.92 3.38
C GLU A 559 -24.33 16.80 1.88
N PHE A 560 -23.09 16.91 1.49
CA PHE A 560 -22.65 16.78 0.11
C PHE A 560 -22.84 15.34 -0.38
N TYR A 561 -22.23 14.36 0.27
CA TYR A 561 -22.26 12.94 -0.17
C TYR A 561 -23.64 12.29 -0.01
N LYS A 562 -24.48 12.75 0.91
CA LYS A 562 -25.85 12.22 1.07
C LYS A 562 -26.71 12.35 -0.19
N ASN A 563 -26.42 13.36 -1.04
CA ASN A 563 -27.17 13.65 -2.25
C ASN A 563 -26.30 13.51 -3.50
N TYR A 564 -25.14 12.88 -3.37
CA TYR A 564 -24.22 12.69 -4.48
C TYR A 564 -24.74 11.59 -5.41
N ASP A 565 -24.73 11.87 -6.72
CA ASP A 565 -25.13 10.93 -7.76
C ASP A 565 -23.90 10.67 -8.66
N ASP A 566 -23.32 9.48 -8.56
CA ASP A 566 -22.14 9.10 -9.33
C ASP A 566 -22.35 9.23 -10.85
N SER A 567 -23.59 9.14 -11.33
CA SER A 567 -23.89 9.30 -12.76
C SER A 567 -23.71 10.75 -13.27
N GLU A 568 -23.62 11.73 -12.35
CA GLU A 568 -23.35 13.15 -12.67
C GLU A 568 -21.88 13.54 -12.51
N TYR A 569 -21.00 12.54 -12.19
CA TYR A 569 -19.58 12.82 -12.02
C TYR A 569 -18.94 13.33 -13.32
N VAL A 570 -18.21 14.44 -13.22
CA VAL A 570 -17.38 15.00 -14.29
C VAL A 570 -15.98 15.19 -13.71
N ASP A 571 -14.97 14.69 -14.40
CA ASP A 571 -13.57 14.80 -13.93
C ASP A 571 -13.06 16.26 -13.96
N GLU A 572 -11.99 16.51 -13.17
CA GLU A 572 -11.42 17.87 -13.05
C GLU A 572 -10.86 18.39 -14.37
N SER A 573 -10.21 17.54 -15.17
CA SER A 573 -9.58 17.94 -16.43
C SER A 573 -10.63 18.42 -17.44
N THR A 574 -11.78 17.76 -17.51
CA THR A 574 -12.93 18.18 -18.32
C THR A 574 -13.48 19.53 -17.84
N LEU A 575 -13.66 19.73 -16.53
CA LEU A 575 -14.14 21.01 -15.99
C LEU A 575 -13.16 22.16 -16.24
N ILE A 576 -11.85 21.90 -16.14
CA ILE A 576 -10.80 22.88 -16.46
C ILE A 576 -10.86 23.28 -17.95
N ARG A 577 -10.97 22.29 -18.86
CA ARG A 577 -11.10 22.53 -20.30
C ARG A 577 -12.36 23.32 -20.65
N GLN A 578 -13.43 23.15 -19.86
CA GLN A 578 -14.67 23.92 -20.00
C GLN A 578 -14.61 25.29 -19.32
N ASN A 579 -13.51 25.66 -18.66
CA ASN A 579 -13.36 26.86 -17.81
C ASN A 579 -14.40 26.96 -16.68
N LYS A 580 -14.78 25.79 -16.12
CA LYS A 580 -15.70 25.67 -14.99
C LYS A 580 -14.99 25.41 -13.66
N LEU A 581 -13.71 25.06 -13.71
CA LEU A 581 -12.86 24.82 -12.55
C LEU A 581 -11.59 25.65 -12.66
N ILE A 582 -11.19 26.30 -11.56
CA ILE A 582 -10.04 27.20 -11.53
C ILE A 582 -8.77 26.46 -11.08
N LEU A 583 -8.88 25.60 -10.08
CA LEU A 583 -7.76 24.90 -9.47
C LEU A 583 -7.90 23.40 -9.65
N GLN A 584 -6.82 22.77 -10.07
CA GLN A 584 -6.63 21.33 -10.06
C GLN A 584 -5.86 20.94 -8.80
N ASN A 585 -6.26 19.87 -8.14
CA ASN A 585 -5.46 19.29 -7.06
C ASN A 585 -4.07 18.91 -7.57
N ALA A 586 -3.03 19.34 -6.87
CA ALA A 586 -1.64 19.06 -7.20
C ALA A 586 -1.02 18.19 -6.13
N PHE A 587 -0.64 16.98 -6.52
CA PHE A 587 0.23 16.12 -5.74
C PHE A 587 1.51 15.92 -6.54
N LEU A 588 2.47 16.83 -6.29
CA LEU A 588 3.68 16.94 -7.10
C LEU A 588 4.73 15.98 -6.56
N THR A 589 4.98 14.92 -7.30
CA THR A 589 5.94 13.85 -6.99
C THR A 589 7.14 13.85 -7.93
N ASP A 590 6.90 14.30 -9.16
CA ASP A 590 7.92 14.37 -10.20
C ASP A 590 7.64 15.53 -11.20
N VAL A 591 8.39 15.55 -12.28
CA VAL A 591 8.26 16.55 -13.34
C VAL A 591 7.00 16.29 -14.17
N ASP A 592 6.62 15.03 -14.35
CA ASP A 592 5.49 14.66 -15.20
C ASP A 592 4.16 15.17 -14.62
N ASP A 593 3.99 15.18 -13.30
CA ASP A 593 2.80 15.76 -12.65
C ASP A 593 2.60 17.23 -13.05
N TYR A 594 3.69 18.01 -13.09
CA TYR A 594 3.65 19.40 -13.53
C TYR A 594 3.32 19.52 -15.02
N MET A 595 3.95 18.68 -15.85
CA MET A 595 3.80 18.73 -17.31
C MET A 595 2.41 18.25 -17.74
N VAL A 596 1.86 17.24 -17.09
CA VAL A 596 0.48 16.76 -17.29
C VAL A 596 -0.52 17.84 -16.94
N ALA A 597 -0.36 18.48 -15.77
CA ALA A 597 -1.22 19.60 -15.38
C ALA A 597 -1.16 20.75 -16.39
N LYS A 598 0.06 21.12 -16.84
CA LYS A 598 0.25 22.16 -17.85
C LYS A 598 -0.45 21.79 -19.18
N ALA A 599 -0.39 20.51 -19.58
CA ALA A 599 -1.07 20.01 -20.76
C ALA A 599 -2.60 20.06 -20.62
N ILE A 600 -3.14 19.72 -19.43
CA ILE A 600 -4.59 19.83 -19.12
C ILE A 600 -5.06 21.28 -19.25
N PHE A 601 -4.36 22.25 -18.68
CA PHE A 601 -4.71 23.65 -18.80
C PHE A 601 -4.49 24.23 -20.21
N GLY A 602 -3.58 23.63 -21.00
CA GLY A 602 -3.22 24.07 -22.35
C GLY A 602 -2.57 25.47 -22.38
N LYS A 603 -2.01 25.93 -21.25
CA LYS A 603 -1.35 27.23 -21.06
C LYS A 603 -0.45 27.20 -19.83
N ASP A 604 0.29 28.29 -19.57
CA ASP A 604 1.14 28.40 -18.38
C ASP A 604 0.33 28.25 -17.09
N ILE A 605 0.86 27.49 -16.17
CA ILE A 605 0.27 27.23 -14.86
C ILE A 605 1.15 27.79 -13.73
N SER A 606 0.53 28.00 -12.58
CA SER A 606 1.21 28.35 -11.34
C SER A 606 0.77 27.40 -10.24
N PHE A 607 1.72 26.97 -9.43
CA PHE A 607 1.45 26.23 -8.20
C PHE A 607 1.02 27.18 -7.08
N LYS A 608 0.08 26.74 -6.24
CA LYS A 608 -0.41 27.45 -5.06
C LYS A 608 -0.35 26.53 -3.86
N GLY A 609 0.27 26.97 -2.77
CA GLY A 609 0.18 26.31 -1.47
C GLY A 609 -1.18 26.48 -0.81
N ALA A 610 -1.35 26.01 0.43
CA ALA A 610 -2.57 26.25 1.22
C ALA A 610 -2.78 27.76 1.46
N PRO A 611 -4.01 28.28 1.34
CA PRO A 611 -4.30 29.69 1.56
C PRO A 611 -4.35 30.00 3.06
N VAL A 612 -3.20 30.33 3.63
CA VAL A 612 -3.03 30.65 5.05
C VAL A 612 -2.83 32.15 5.28
N ASP A 613 -2.99 32.62 6.53
CA ASP A 613 -3.03 34.04 6.88
C ASP A 613 -1.76 34.82 6.49
N ASP A 614 -0.57 34.22 6.59
CA ASP A 614 0.70 34.84 6.23
C ASP A 614 1.21 34.48 4.82
N GLY A 615 0.46 33.66 4.10
CA GLY A 615 0.79 33.20 2.75
C GLY A 615 1.79 32.05 2.66
N ASN A 616 2.39 31.64 3.76
CA ASN A 616 3.44 30.61 3.79
C ASN A 616 2.82 29.20 3.89
N GLY A 617 2.11 28.77 2.88
CA GLY A 617 1.33 27.54 2.87
C GLY A 617 1.90 26.43 1.98
N VAL A 618 3.16 26.51 1.53
CA VAL A 618 3.80 25.46 0.74
C VAL A 618 4.36 24.39 1.68
N ILE A 619 3.70 23.26 1.69
CA ILE A 619 3.96 22.18 2.66
C ILE A 619 4.62 21.02 1.95
N VAL A 620 5.71 20.50 2.54
CA VAL A 620 6.35 19.26 2.15
C VAL A 620 5.84 18.10 3.01
N SER A 621 5.63 16.96 2.38
CA SER A 621 5.42 15.67 3.06
C SER A 621 6.59 14.75 2.77
N GLY A 622 7.10 14.06 3.78
CA GLY A 622 8.11 13.02 3.61
C GLY A 622 7.50 11.79 2.95
N SER A 623 8.29 11.11 2.13
CA SER A 623 7.96 9.81 1.54
C SER A 623 9.04 8.78 1.91
N GLY A 624 8.62 7.54 2.13
CA GLY A 624 9.44 6.47 2.69
C GLY A 624 9.57 6.56 4.22
N SER A 625 10.48 5.78 4.77
CA SER A 625 10.66 5.68 6.22
C SER A 625 11.25 6.95 6.84
N LEU A 626 10.66 7.43 7.94
CA LEU A 626 11.13 8.56 8.74
C LEU A 626 11.76 8.09 10.05
N LEU A 627 13.01 7.65 10.01
CA LEU A 627 13.66 6.96 11.11
C LEU A 627 14.42 7.92 12.06
N ALA A 628 14.08 7.86 13.34
CA ALA A 628 14.77 8.55 14.42
C ALA A 628 15.56 7.58 15.30
N ILE A 629 16.64 8.06 15.92
CA ILE A 629 17.37 7.32 16.96
C ILE A 629 16.86 7.78 18.32
N SER A 630 16.55 6.82 19.19
CA SER A 630 16.22 7.13 20.59
C SER A 630 17.44 7.68 21.32
N SER A 631 17.26 8.80 22.05
CA SER A 631 18.32 9.34 22.92
C SER A 631 18.75 8.34 23.99
N LYS A 632 17.90 7.35 24.32
CA LYS A 632 18.13 6.30 25.33
C LYS A 632 18.85 5.08 24.77
N SER A 633 18.95 4.94 23.46
CA SER A 633 19.69 3.83 22.84
C SER A 633 21.15 3.82 23.28
N LYS A 634 21.66 2.63 23.55
CA LYS A 634 23.08 2.37 23.84
C LYS A 634 23.85 2.01 22.56
N ASN A 635 23.14 1.83 21.46
CA ASN A 635 23.66 1.34 20.18
C ASN A 635 23.47 2.37 19.06
N LYS A 636 23.60 3.67 19.38
CA LYS A 636 23.30 4.78 18.46
C LYS A 636 24.09 4.71 17.15
N ASP A 637 25.37 4.33 17.22
CA ASP A 637 26.19 4.21 16.01
C ASP A 637 25.68 3.07 15.09
N VAL A 638 25.19 1.97 15.67
CA VAL A 638 24.61 0.86 14.90
C VAL A 638 23.24 1.25 14.33
N ALA A 639 22.43 1.97 15.10
CA ALA A 639 21.17 2.52 14.63
C ALA A 639 21.41 3.44 13.41
N TRP A 640 22.47 4.28 13.48
CA TRP A 640 22.86 5.12 12.34
C TRP A 640 23.32 4.29 11.13
N GLU A 641 24.12 3.24 11.33
CA GLU A 641 24.55 2.35 10.25
C GLU A 641 23.37 1.69 9.51
N PHE A 642 22.26 1.46 10.21
CA PHE A 642 21.02 1.02 9.58
C PHE A 642 20.32 2.17 8.85
N ILE A 643 20.11 3.31 9.54
CA ILE A 643 19.35 4.46 8.99
C ILE A 643 20.03 5.03 7.75
N LYS A 644 21.36 5.15 7.73
CA LYS A 644 22.07 5.76 6.60
C LYS A 644 21.88 5.03 5.29
N GLN A 645 21.52 3.72 5.31
CA GLN A 645 21.29 2.93 4.09
C GLN A 645 20.12 3.47 3.25
N PHE A 646 19.18 4.19 3.86
CA PHE A 646 18.07 4.83 3.17
C PHE A 646 18.48 6.05 2.31
N TYR A 647 19.68 6.59 2.52
CA TYR A 647 20.20 7.76 1.79
C TYR A 647 21.38 7.42 0.86
N ILE A 648 21.88 6.20 0.89
CA ILE A 648 22.94 5.77 0.00
C ILE A 648 22.28 5.33 -1.30
N PRO A 649 22.63 5.94 -2.46
CA PRO A 649 22.12 5.49 -3.74
C PRO A 649 22.45 4.01 -3.95
N GLU A 650 21.46 3.19 -4.17
CA GLU A 650 21.66 1.85 -4.70
C GLU A 650 22.11 1.98 -6.17
N ASP A 651 22.96 1.07 -6.65
CA ASP A 651 23.38 1.07 -8.05
C ASP A 651 22.15 1.05 -8.96
N SER A 652 22.20 1.80 -10.05
CA SER A 652 21.05 2.12 -10.90
C SER A 652 20.32 0.93 -11.50
N GLU A 653 20.91 -0.26 -11.50
CA GLU A 653 20.31 -1.49 -12.00
C GLU A 653 19.38 -2.17 -10.94
N GLU A 654 19.61 -1.95 -9.64
CA GLU A 654 18.75 -2.46 -8.56
C GLU A 654 17.56 -1.53 -8.25
N ARG A 655 17.56 -0.28 -8.72
CA ARG A 655 16.49 0.70 -8.45
C ARG A 655 15.15 0.40 -9.14
N ASN A 656 15.12 -0.48 -10.13
CA ASN A 656 14.01 -0.53 -11.06
C ASN A 656 12.70 -1.13 -10.50
N PHE A 657 12.66 -1.71 -9.29
CA PHE A 657 11.42 -2.32 -8.80
C PHE A 657 11.16 -2.26 -7.28
N SER A 658 12.03 -1.72 -6.43
CA SER A 658 11.87 -1.78 -4.97
C SER A 658 11.89 -0.46 -4.20
N SER A 659 11.91 0.69 -4.85
CA SER A 659 11.82 1.97 -4.14
C SER A 659 10.37 2.32 -3.84
N TYR A 660 9.88 1.94 -2.68
CA TYR A 660 8.57 2.36 -2.15
C TYR A 660 8.52 3.84 -1.81
N ALA A 661 9.67 4.51 -1.72
CA ALA A 661 9.74 5.96 -1.58
C ALA A 661 9.54 6.60 -2.95
N PHE A 662 8.46 7.32 -3.09
CA PHE A 662 8.13 8.07 -4.29
C PHE A 662 8.27 9.57 -4.04
N GLY A 663 8.47 10.32 -5.10
CA GLY A 663 8.64 11.77 -5.01
C GLY A 663 10.04 12.24 -5.39
N PHE A 664 10.31 13.51 -5.15
CA PHE A 664 11.61 14.10 -5.42
C PHE A 664 12.67 13.59 -4.42
N PRO A 665 13.86 13.19 -4.90
CA PRO A 665 14.90 12.72 -4.01
C PRO A 665 15.46 13.85 -3.11
N ILE A 666 15.79 13.50 -1.86
CA ILE A 666 16.37 14.46 -0.92
C ILE A 666 17.80 14.84 -1.28
N ILE A 667 18.52 14.02 -2.05
CA ILE A 667 19.90 14.27 -2.48
C ILE A 667 19.87 15.25 -3.64
N GLN A 668 20.50 16.43 -3.46
CA GLN A 668 20.44 17.53 -4.42
C GLN A 668 20.94 17.13 -5.83
N SER A 669 22.01 16.33 -5.92
CA SER A 669 22.55 15.91 -7.21
C SER A 669 21.62 14.96 -7.97
N GLU A 670 20.83 14.15 -7.25
CA GLU A 670 19.84 13.25 -7.86
C GLU A 670 18.60 14.02 -8.31
N LEU A 671 18.16 14.98 -7.49
CA LEU A 671 17.10 15.91 -7.89
C LEU A 671 17.50 16.67 -9.15
N ASP A 672 18.73 17.23 -9.19
CA ASP A 672 19.21 17.97 -10.35
C ASP A 672 19.29 17.07 -11.59
N LYS A 673 19.65 15.80 -11.44
CA LYS A 673 19.66 14.81 -12.53
C LYS A 673 18.24 14.51 -13.02
N GLN A 674 17.30 14.18 -12.11
CA GLN A 674 15.89 13.93 -12.47
C GLN A 674 15.29 15.10 -13.25
N LEU A 675 15.54 16.33 -12.79
CA LEU A 675 15.07 17.54 -13.45
C LEU A 675 15.73 17.77 -14.83
N GLU A 676 16.98 17.36 -15.03
CA GLU A 676 17.67 17.48 -16.32
C GLU A 676 17.20 16.38 -17.29
N ASP A 677 17.03 15.14 -16.80
CA ASP A 677 16.58 14.01 -17.61
C ASP A 677 15.20 14.25 -18.20
N ALA A 678 14.30 14.91 -17.46
CA ALA A 678 12.94 15.29 -17.91
C ALA A 678 12.91 16.26 -19.12
N LYS A 679 14.05 16.83 -19.53
CA LYS A 679 14.18 17.63 -20.76
C LYS A 679 14.48 16.80 -21.99
N THR A 680 14.73 15.51 -21.81
CA THR A 680 15.05 14.58 -22.89
C THR A 680 13.84 13.69 -23.14
N PRO A 681 13.38 13.54 -24.40
CA PRO A 681 12.25 12.65 -24.66
C PRO A 681 12.69 11.19 -24.49
N ASP A 682 11.77 10.36 -24.05
CA ASP A 682 11.95 8.92 -24.06
C ASP A 682 12.03 8.41 -25.49
N THR A 683 12.96 7.47 -25.73
CA THR A 683 13.13 6.86 -27.04
C THR A 683 13.00 5.34 -26.95
N TYR A 684 12.54 4.75 -28.03
CA TYR A 684 12.51 3.30 -28.22
C TYR A 684 13.10 2.94 -29.58
N THR A 685 13.57 1.71 -29.70
CA THR A 685 14.09 1.20 -30.96
C THR A 685 12.96 0.49 -31.72
N ASP A 686 12.65 0.93 -32.94
CA ASP A 686 11.62 0.30 -33.78
C ASP A 686 12.10 -1.06 -34.35
N GLU A 687 11.21 -1.81 -34.95
CA GLU A 687 11.47 -3.14 -35.56
C GLU A 687 12.59 -3.11 -36.63
N ASN A 688 12.91 -1.93 -37.17
CA ASN A 688 13.95 -1.74 -38.17
C ASN A 688 15.30 -1.34 -37.55
N GLY A 689 15.40 -1.25 -36.22
CA GLY A 689 16.58 -0.81 -35.50
C GLY A 689 16.79 0.70 -35.52
N ASN A 690 15.76 1.52 -35.78
CA ASN A 690 15.84 2.97 -35.72
C ASN A 690 15.35 3.48 -34.36
N GLU A 691 16.07 4.45 -33.79
CA GLU A 691 15.62 5.15 -32.60
C GLU A 691 14.43 6.06 -32.93
N GLN A 692 13.34 5.88 -32.23
CA GLN A 692 12.09 6.65 -32.34
C GLN A 692 11.82 7.35 -31.03
N VAL A 693 11.16 8.52 -31.07
CA VAL A 693 10.71 9.23 -29.86
C VAL A 693 9.37 8.64 -29.44
N SER A 694 9.26 8.24 -28.17
CA SER A 694 8.00 7.81 -27.56
C SER A 694 7.04 9.00 -27.47
N GLU A 695 5.82 8.85 -27.97
CA GLU A 695 4.76 9.84 -27.70
C GLU A 695 4.20 9.60 -26.30
N ASN A 696 4.35 10.59 -25.41
CA ASN A 696 3.78 10.55 -24.06
C ASN A 696 2.35 11.10 -24.10
N VAL A 697 1.37 10.20 -24.19
CA VAL A 697 -0.05 10.54 -24.24
C VAL A 697 -0.75 9.99 -23.00
N TRP A 698 -1.46 10.85 -22.30
CA TRP A 698 -2.21 10.52 -21.10
C TRP A 698 -3.70 10.72 -21.34
N THR A 699 -4.50 9.75 -20.94
CA THR A 699 -5.96 9.89 -20.89
C THR A 699 -6.37 10.11 -19.44
N ILE A 700 -6.94 11.27 -19.14
CA ILE A 700 -7.36 11.65 -17.80
C ILE A 700 -8.85 12.00 -17.84
N GLY A 701 -9.67 11.13 -17.29
CA GLY A 701 -11.11 11.17 -17.51
C GLY A 701 -11.43 11.07 -19.01
N ASP A 702 -12.16 12.05 -19.54
CA ASP A 702 -12.50 12.14 -20.95
C ASP A 702 -11.51 13.01 -21.77
N VAL A 703 -10.39 13.42 -21.18
CA VAL A 703 -9.44 14.34 -21.81
C VAL A 703 -8.14 13.62 -22.14
N GLU A 704 -7.83 13.54 -23.44
CA GLU A 704 -6.52 13.09 -23.92
C GLU A 704 -5.57 14.28 -23.98
N VAL A 705 -4.38 14.14 -23.43
CA VAL A 705 -3.33 15.16 -23.41
C VAL A 705 -2.01 14.59 -23.91
N LYS A 706 -1.35 15.30 -24.83
CA LYS A 706 0.03 15.01 -25.21
C LYS A 706 0.96 15.79 -24.28
N VAL A 707 1.79 15.04 -23.55
CA VAL A 707 2.73 15.61 -22.60
C VAL A 707 4.10 15.74 -23.30
N GLY A 708 4.54 16.98 -23.48
CA GLY A 708 5.87 17.25 -24.05
C GLY A 708 6.96 17.20 -22.98
N VAL A 709 8.21 17.16 -23.42
CA VAL A 709 9.36 17.29 -22.51
C VAL A 709 9.38 18.65 -21.82
N ALA A 710 9.94 18.68 -20.60
CA ALA A 710 10.03 19.92 -19.83
C ALA A 710 11.00 20.93 -20.46
N SER A 711 10.61 22.18 -20.52
CA SER A 711 11.50 23.28 -20.92
C SER A 711 12.33 23.79 -19.73
N ASP A 712 13.37 24.58 -20.01
CA ASP A 712 14.15 25.25 -18.95
C ASP A 712 13.27 26.15 -18.05
N ASP A 713 12.21 26.75 -18.59
CA ASP A 713 11.27 27.56 -17.81
C ASP A 713 10.40 26.67 -16.89
N ASP A 714 10.01 25.46 -17.33
CA ASP A 714 9.27 24.49 -16.52
C ASP A 714 10.13 23.96 -15.38
N ILE A 715 11.36 23.53 -15.68
CA ILE A 715 12.32 23.11 -14.66
C ILE A 715 12.59 24.22 -13.64
N LYS A 716 12.71 25.46 -14.13
CA LYS A 716 12.84 26.61 -13.23
C LYS A 716 11.61 26.79 -12.32
N ALA A 717 10.40 26.66 -12.87
CA ALA A 717 9.17 26.75 -12.08
C ALA A 717 9.12 25.69 -11.00
N ILE A 718 9.46 24.43 -11.31
CA ILE A 718 9.52 23.34 -10.33
C ILE A 718 10.58 23.62 -9.26
N LYS A 719 11.78 24.07 -9.63
CA LYS A 719 12.82 24.49 -8.67
C LYS A 719 12.34 25.66 -7.78
N ASP A 720 11.61 26.60 -8.32
CA ASP A 720 11.06 27.73 -7.57
C ASP A 720 10.00 27.21 -6.55
N ILE A 721 9.17 26.23 -6.92
CA ILE A 721 8.21 25.57 -6.02
C ILE A 721 8.97 24.85 -4.87
N ILE A 722 9.97 24.02 -5.18
CA ILE A 722 10.75 23.30 -4.19
C ILE A 722 11.49 24.27 -3.23
N ASN A 723 11.99 25.40 -3.76
CA ASN A 723 12.67 26.40 -2.96
C ASN A 723 11.71 27.24 -2.10
N SER A 724 10.40 27.24 -2.41
CA SER A 724 9.38 27.97 -1.67
C SER A 724 8.73 27.18 -0.54
N ILE A 725 9.25 25.98 -0.23
CA ILE A 725 8.75 25.16 0.88
C ILE A 725 8.85 25.95 2.19
N ASP A 726 7.72 26.12 2.87
CA ASP A 726 7.57 26.91 4.09
C ASP A 726 7.55 26.06 5.35
N GLY A 727 7.11 24.81 5.26
CA GLY A 727 6.94 23.91 6.38
C GLY A 727 6.67 22.47 5.94
N ARG A 728 6.50 21.60 6.90
CA ARG A 728 6.14 20.21 6.71
C ARG A 728 4.72 19.92 7.20
N ASN A 729 4.19 18.77 6.82
CA ASN A 729 2.94 18.27 7.37
C ASN A 729 3.11 17.98 8.88
N THR A 730 2.33 18.65 9.73
CA THR A 730 2.32 18.44 11.17
C THR A 730 0.95 18.02 11.68
N TYR A 731 0.12 17.43 10.81
CA TYR A 731 -1.23 17.02 11.14
C TYR A 731 -1.25 15.98 12.27
N ASP A 732 -2.17 16.18 13.21
CA ASP A 732 -2.50 15.27 14.30
C ASP A 732 -3.96 14.88 14.17
N ILE A 733 -4.23 13.60 13.96
CA ILE A 733 -5.58 13.06 13.75
C ILE A 733 -6.52 13.48 14.86
N LYS A 734 -6.07 13.39 16.13
CA LYS A 734 -6.92 13.70 17.29
C LYS A 734 -7.27 15.18 17.38
N ILE A 735 -6.34 16.05 16.99
CA ILE A 735 -6.60 17.50 16.93
C ILE A 735 -7.55 17.80 15.75
N GLY A 736 -7.33 17.16 14.60
CA GLY A 736 -8.22 17.27 13.44
C GLY A 736 -9.65 16.86 13.78
N GLU A 737 -9.84 15.72 14.43
CA GLU A 737 -11.15 15.29 14.94
C GLU A 737 -11.80 16.33 15.87
N MET A 738 -11.04 16.87 16.84
CA MET A 738 -11.55 17.90 17.74
C MET A 738 -12.00 19.17 17.01
N ILE A 739 -11.27 19.57 15.97
CA ILE A 739 -11.62 20.74 15.15
C ILE A 739 -12.92 20.46 14.39
N THR A 740 -13.01 19.32 13.70
CA THR A 740 -14.17 18.96 12.90
C THR A 740 -15.43 18.78 13.74
N GLU A 741 -15.35 18.02 14.85
CA GLU A 741 -16.48 17.81 15.77
C GLU A 741 -17.06 19.12 16.29
N GLU A 742 -16.25 20.08 16.72
CA GLU A 742 -16.73 21.34 17.26
C GLU A 742 -17.20 22.30 16.15
N ALA A 743 -16.55 22.28 14.98
CA ALA A 743 -16.93 23.11 13.83
C ALA A 743 -18.33 22.76 13.31
N GLU A 744 -18.76 21.52 13.47
CA GLU A 744 -20.09 21.03 13.07
C GLU A 744 -21.23 21.86 13.69
N ALA A 745 -21.07 22.32 14.94
CA ALA A 745 -22.05 23.15 15.61
C ALA A 745 -22.22 24.55 14.95
N PHE A 746 -21.16 25.07 14.35
CA PHE A 746 -21.21 26.28 13.56
C PHE A 746 -21.85 26.01 12.18
N PHE A 747 -21.43 24.97 11.47
CA PHE A 747 -21.97 24.61 10.17
C PHE A 747 -23.47 24.31 10.21
N LYS A 748 -23.96 23.73 11.31
CA LYS A 748 -25.40 23.54 11.56
C LYS A 748 -26.12 24.78 12.08
N GLY A 749 -25.49 25.97 12.16
CA GLY A 749 -26.08 27.22 12.62
C GLY A 749 -26.48 27.24 14.10
N GLN A 750 -25.91 26.35 14.93
CA GLN A 750 -26.24 26.25 16.35
C GLN A 750 -25.42 27.21 17.23
N LYS A 751 -24.22 27.58 16.77
CA LYS A 751 -23.28 28.50 17.44
C LYS A 751 -22.66 29.46 16.41
N THR A 752 -22.12 30.56 16.89
CA THR A 752 -21.29 31.43 16.06
C THR A 752 -19.88 30.88 15.86
N ALA A 753 -19.20 31.31 14.80
CA ALA A 753 -17.80 30.90 14.55
C ALA A 753 -16.87 31.24 15.74
N LYS A 754 -17.07 32.39 16.37
CA LYS A 754 -16.30 32.81 17.54
C LYS A 754 -16.53 31.87 18.76
N GLU A 755 -17.79 31.51 19.04
CA GLU A 755 -18.09 30.58 20.15
C GLU A 755 -17.45 29.22 19.90
N VAL A 756 -17.48 28.70 18.66
CA VAL A 756 -16.86 27.44 18.28
C VAL A 756 -15.33 27.54 18.38
N ALA A 757 -14.73 28.59 17.85
CA ALA A 757 -13.29 28.83 17.96
C ALA A 757 -12.80 28.86 19.42
N ASP A 758 -13.57 29.49 20.33
CA ASP A 758 -13.23 29.51 21.78
C ASP A 758 -13.34 28.11 22.43
N ILE A 759 -14.27 27.26 21.97
CA ILE A 759 -14.40 25.88 22.42
C ILE A 759 -13.22 25.04 21.91
N ILE A 760 -12.94 25.11 20.60
CA ILE A 760 -11.78 24.43 19.98
C ILE A 760 -10.49 24.82 20.69
N GLN A 761 -10.27 26.12 20.90
CA GLN A 761 -9.13 26.67 21.67
C GLN A 761 -9.00 26.04 23.05
N SER A 762 -10.10 25.95 23.79
CA SER A 762 -10.12 25.42 25.14
C SER A 762 -9.83 23.90 25.18
N ARG A 763 -10.47 23.16 24.25
CA ARG A 763 -10.36 21.70 24.16
C ARG A 763 -8.94 21.28 23.76
N ILE A 764 -8.39 21.91 22.70
CA ILE A 764 -7.06 21.60 22.20
C ILE A 764 -5.99 22.07 23.20
N SER A 765 -6.13 23.25 23.85
CA SER A 765 -5.19 23.69 24.87
C SER A 765 -5.11 22.73 26.06
N MET A 766 -6.20 22.05 26.41
CA MET A 766 -6.20 21.03 27.45
C MET A 766 -5.47 19.77 26.96
N TYR A 767 -5.80 19.29 25.78
CA TYR A 767 -5.16 18.14 25.18
C TYR A 767 -3.63 18.32 25.02
N VAL A 768 -3.19 19.47 24.50
CA VAL A 768 -1.77 19.80 24.35
C VAL A 768 -1.04 19.80 25.70
N LYS A 769 -1.64 20.35 26.76
CA LYS A 769 -1.05 20.37 28.10
C LYS A 769 -0.98 19.00 28.77
N GLU A 770 -1.93 18.12 28.46
CA GLU A 770 -1.94 16.75 28.99
C GLU A 770 -0.93 15.83 28.29
N ASN A 771 -0.59 16.15 27.03
CA ASN A 771 0.31 15.35 26.19
C ASN A 771 1.72 15.95 26.04
N LYS A 772 2.01 17.10 26.69
CA LYS A 772 3.32 17.76 26.73
C LYS A 772 4.34 17.07 27.61
#